data_e6daebcdfa8e7de25f16d8c83b57dc8d
#
_entry.id   e6daebcdfa8e7de25f16d8c83b57dc8d
#
_cell.length_a   1.000
_cell.length_b   1.000
_cell.length_c   1.000
_cell.angle_alpha   90.00
_cell.angle_beta   90.00
_cell.angle_gamma   90.00
#
_symmetry.space_group_name_H-M   'P 1'
#
loop_
_entity.id
_entity.type
_entity.pdbx_description
1 polymer ?
#
loop_
_entity_poly.entity_id
_entity_poly.type
_entity_poly.pdbx_seq_one_letter_code
_entity_poly.pdbx_strand_id
1 'polypeptide(L)'
;VPADTRRFAVIGNPNCGKTTLFNSLTGLKQKVGNYPGVTVERKEGTIRVPSTGQIISLIDLPGLYSLTPRSPDEVIARDILLGRQKGEVRVEGIINVVDASNLERNLYLTTQLLELGVPVVVILTMTDIAEREGRKINQKALEAALGVPVISVNVRKNIGIKYVPELIASLPPALTKPRDAHYALPPLVLDETNELRDLILLDQPEKSPSQAFAEAVSLLMAGEITPEEARRYTSSLLTHVENDKHMLEAEDVDYTSIIVEARYAWIETVTKKVIELTGPSALPGHVPVTPIAERVDRILLHKFWGYIIFFAVMGLIFQAVFSWAQYPMTLIGNGMDSLASVLKHHMTAGPLRDLLVQGVIGGVGTSLQFLPQILILFLFLGILEDSGYLARAAFLMDKLMSKVGLHGKSFIPMLSSFACAIPGIMATRTIDDRKSRLVTILVAPLMSCPARLPVYSLMIGAFIPFRYRGLTMFCMYMLGTVSAFLMAWLFKKTLLRSAPPRFFIELPPYHLPSGRAIMQHMVERSWLFLQRAGTIILMVSVVLWWLSSYPKHPTLPPSQQLTHSYVGVLGKTIEPVIKPLGFDWKIGISLVTAFVAREVFVSSMGTIYAVGDNNASLRSSLRADPDFSPLKGICVMVYYVLAMQCLSTAAVVKRETNGWKWPIFQLLYMTALAWIVTFIVWQCGSALHLGQRVAAVHSPIPITHVLSMVGVRL
;
A
#
# COMPACT_ATOMS: atom_id res chain seq x y z
N VAL A 1 -20.09 -31.29 12.35
CA VAL A 1 -19.81 -32.17 11.22
C VAL A 1 -19.66 -33.56 11.80
N PRO A 2 -20.31 -34.61 11.25
CA PRO A 2 -20.14 -36.00 11.74
C PRO A 2 -18.65 -36.37 11.73
N ALA A 3 -18.25 -37.23 12.68
CA ALA A 3 -16.83 -37.58 12.87
C ALA A 3 -16.19 -38.29 11.67
N ASP A 4 -16.97 -38.74 10.72
CA ASP A 4 -16.55 -39.52 9.54
C ASP A 4 -16.63 -38.71 8.23
N THR A 5 -16.55 -37.36 8.29
CA THR A 5 -16.67 -36.51 7.10
C THR A 5 -15.30 -36.21 6.52
N ARG A 6 -15.00 -36.69 5.31
CA ARG A 6 -13.75 -36.41 4.61
C ARG A 6 -13.58 -34.89 4.39
N ARG A 7 -12.37 -34.38 4.59
CA ARG A 7 -12.07 -32.97 4.50
C ARG A 7 -11.08 -32.67 3.37
N PHE A 8 -11.46 -31.71 2.51
CA PHE A 8 -10.65 -31.28 1.39
C PHE A 8 -10.35 -29.78 1.47
N ALA A 9 -9.10 -29.43 1.21
CA ALA A 9 -8.69 -28.04 1.05
C ALA A 9 -8.86 -27.57 -0.39
N VAL A 10 -9.51 -26.43 -0.59
CA VAL A 10 -9.59 -25.75 -1.89
C VAL A 10 -8.51 -24.70 -1.94
N ILE A 11 -7.57 -24.85 -2.87
CA ILE A 11 -6.40 -24.00 -3.03
C ILE A 11 -6.16 -23.63 -4.49
N GLY A 12 -5.40 -22.59 -4.74
CA GLY A 12 -4.98 -22.14 -6.06
C GLY A 12 -4.40 -20.75 -5.99
N ASN A 13 -3.86 -20.30 -7.09
CA ASN A 13 -3.29 -18.95 -7.18
C ASN A 13 -4.35 -17.88 -6.92
N PRO A 14 -3.99 -16.69 -6.42
CA PRO A 14 -4.90 -15.55 -6.39
C PRO A 14 -5.52 -15.32 -7.77
N ASN A 15 -6.81 -15.01 -7.79
CA ASN A 15 -7.61 -14.73 -9.00
C ASN A 15 -7.85 -15.91 -9.96
N CYS A 16 -7.46 -17.14 -9.64
CA CYS A 16 -7.76 -18.31 -10.45
C CYS A 16 -9.25 -18.75 -10.45
N GLY A 17 -10.13 -18.03 -9.78
CA GLY A 17 -11.56 -18.36 -9.68
C GLY A 17 -11.92 -19.31 -8.51
N LYS A 18 -11.02 -19.52 -7.57
CA LYS A 18 -11.16 -20.39 -6.38
C LYS A 18 -12.44 -20.12 -5.58
N THR A 19 -12.63 -18.88 -5.11
CA THR A 19 -13.80 -18.50 -4.31
C THR A 19 -15.10 -18.62 -5.09
N THR A 20 -15.08 -18.36 -6.40
CA THR A 20 -16.25 -18.53 -7.26
C THR A 20 -16.64 -20.01 -7.39
N LEU A 21 -15.65 -20.87 -7.54
CA LEU A 21 -15.87 -22.34 -7.57
C LEU A 21 -16.37 -22.84 -6.23
N PHE A 22 -15.74 -22.44 -5.13
CA PHE A 22 -16.14 -22.82 -3.76
C PHE A 22 -17.59 -22.44 -3.48
N ASN A 23 -17.98 -21.19 -3.80
CA ASN A 23 -19.35 -20.70 -3.62
C ASN A 23 -20.36 -21.49 -4.48
N SER A 24 -19.97 -21.87 -5.70
CA SER A 24 -20.82 -22.65 -6.59
C SER A 24 -21.01 -24.09 -6.13
N LEU A 25 -20.00 -24.71 -5.53
CA LEU A 25 -20.05 -26.06 -4.99
C LEU A 25 -20.83 -26.15 -3.68
N THR A 26 -20.63 -25.19 -2.77
CA THR A 26 -21.20 -25.21 -1.41
C THR A 26 -22.56 -24.51 -1.30
N GLY A 27 -22.89 -23.66 -2.27
CA GLY A 27 -24.08 -22.82 -2.23
C GLY A 27 -24.01 -21.80 -1.07
N LEU A 28 -25.19 -21.46 -0.51
CA LEU A 28 -25.31 -20.53 0.63
C LEU A 28 -24.99 -21.18 2.01
N LYS A 29 -24.62 -22.45 2.04
CA LYS A 29 -24.34 -23.19 3.29
C LYS A 29 -22.88 -23.08 3.69
N GLN A 30 -22.44 -21.88 4.03
CA GLN A 30 -21.07 -21.60 4.45
C GLN A 30 -21.02 -21.17 5.90
N LYS A 31 -20.01 -21.66 6.64
CA LYS A 31 -19.61 -21.09 7.93
C LYS A 31 -18.44 -20.15 7.69
N VAL A 32 -18.61 -18.90 8.10
CA VAL A 32 -17.55 -17.88 8.05
C VAL A 32 -17.06 -17.63 9.45
N GLY A 33 -15.76 -17.68 9.66
CA GLY A 33 -15.09 -17.39 10.92
C GLY A 33 -13.69 -16.85 10.64
N ASN A 34 -12.88 -16.69 11.66
CA ASN A 34 -11.46 -16.37 11.50
C ASN A 34 -10.62 -17.56 11.94
N TYR A 35 -9.45 -17.73 11.35
CA TYR A 35 -8.47 -18.69 11.84
C TYR A 35 -8.00 -18.30 13.27
N PRO A 36 -7.76 -19.24 14.17
CA PRO A 36 -7.36 -18.95 15.56
C PRO A 36 -6.12 -18.04 15.62
N GLY A 37 -6.24 -16.92 16.33
CA GLY A 37 -5.13 -15.99 16.58
C GLY A 37 -4.80 -15.00 15.45
N VAL A 38 -5.57 -14.99 14.36
CA VAL A 38 -5.35 -14.12 13.20
C VAL A 38 -6.64 -13.52 12.65
N THR A 39 -6.52 -12.47 11.85
CA THR A 39 -7.66 -11.77 11.22
C THR A 39 -8.04 -12.35 9.84
N VAL A 40 -7.52 -13.54 9.50
CA VAL A 40 -7.76 -14.19 8.21
C VAL A 40 -9.09 -14.93 8.26
N GLU A 41 -9.96 -14.69 7.27
CA GLU A 41 -11.26 -15.32 7.16
C GLU A 41 -11.10 -16.81 6.84
N ARG A 42 -11.82 -17.65 7.60
CA ARG A 42 -11.98 -19.07 7.36
C ARG A 42 -13.36 -19.32 6.80
N LYS A 43 -13.45 -19.94 5.63
CA LYS A 43 -14.70 -20.35 5.01
C LYS A 43 -14.75 -21.87 4.90
N GLU A 44 -15.76 -22.45 5.50
CA GLU A 44 -16.04 -23.88 5.40
C GLU A 44 -17.42 -24.10 4.80
N GLY A 45 -17.53 -25.08 3.93
CA GLY A 45 -18.77 -25.50 3.31
C GLY A 45 -18.84 -27.01 3.19
N THR A 46 -20.03 -27.54 2.98
CA THR A 46 -20.25 -28.98 2.78
C THR A 46 -20.88 -29.22 1.42
N ILE A 47 -20.41 -30.26 0.73
CA ILE A 47 -21.01 -30.77 -0.51
C ILE A 47 -21.54 -32.16 -0.29
N ARG A 48 -22.58 -32.51 -1.02
CA ARG A 48 -23.16 -33.88 -1.00
C ARG A 48 -22.85 -34.54 -2.35
N VAL A 49 -22.28 -35.74 -2.29
CA VAL A 49 -22.00 -36.54 -3.49
C VAL A 49 -23.32 -37.12 -3.99
N PRO A 50 -23.72 -36.86 -5.24
CA PRO A 50 -25.03 -37.32 -5.73
C PRO A 50 -25.20 -38.81 -5.76
N SER A 51 -24.16 -39.59 -6.11
CA SER A 51 -24.21 -41.06 -6.25
C SER A 51 -24.26 -41.80 -4.91
N THR A 52 -23.49 -41.35 -3.90
CA THR A 52 -23.31 -42.06 -2.62
C THR A 52 -24.04 -41.41 -1.46
N GLY A 53 -24.48 -40.18 -1.61
CA GLY A 53 -25.03 -39.36 -0.53
C GLY A 53 -24.02 -38.91 0.53
N GLN A 54 -22.74 -39.26 0.35
CA GLN A 54 -21.66 -38.89 1.25
C GLN A 54 -21.50 -37.36 1.38
N ILE A 55 -21.26 -36.89 2.59
CA ILE A 55 -21.00 -35.49 2.87
C ILE A 55 -19.50 -35.29 2.91
N ILE A 56 -18.99 -34.31 2.13
CA ILE A 56 -17.59 -33.90 2.11
C ILE A 56 -17.50 -32.45 2.61
N SER A 57 -16.57 -32.18 3.49
CA SER A 57 -16.28 -30.82 3.98
C SER A 57 -15.20 -30.17 3.13
N LEU A 58 -15.45 -28.95 2.66
CA LEU A 58 -14.52 -28.13 1.91
C LEU A 58 -14.05 -26.96 2.76
N ILE A 59 -12.76 -26.70 2.76
CA ILE A 59 -12.12 -25.56 3.44
C ILE A 59 -11.53 -24.66 2.36
N ASP A 60 -12.01 -23.41 2.25
CA ASP A 60 -11.44 -22.41 1.35
C ASP A 60 -10.17 -21.81 1.98
N LEU A 61 -9.02 -22.09 1.40
CA LEU A 61 -7.74 -21.54 1.84
C LEU A 61 -7.42 -20.22 1.13
N PRO A 62 -6.67 -19.31 1.77
CA PRO A 62 -6.10 -18.16 1.07
C PRO A 62 -5.35 -18.56 -0.20
N GLY A 63 -5.36 -17.69 -1.22
CA GLY A 63 -4.62 -17.97 -2.46
C GLY A 63 -3.12 -17.97 -2.22
N LEU A 64 -2.43 -18.96 -2.80
CA LEU A 64 -0.98 -19.14 -2.72
C LEU A 64 -0.37 -19.13 -4.12
N TYR A 65 0.83 -18.57 -4.23
CA TYR A 65 1.67 -18.77 -5.42
C TYR A 65 2.69 -19.88 -5.21
N SER A 66 3.05 -20.13 -3.97
CA SER A 66 4.06 -21.12 -3.57
C SER A 66 3.81 -21.55 -2.13
N LEU A 67 4.30 -22.75 -1.76
CA LEU A 67 4.35 -23.22 -0.38
C LEU A 67 5.48 -22.55 0.44
N THR A 68 6.32 -21.72 -0.17
CA THR A 68 7.26 -20.84 0.52
C THR A 68 6.55 -19.51 0.85
N PRO A 69 5.96 -19.35 2.04
CA PRO A 69 5.06 -18.26 2.33
C PRO A 69 5.81 -16.93 2.48
N ARG A 70 5.20 -15.86 1.97
CA ARG A 70 5.70 -14.49 2.09
C ARG A 70 4.77 -13.60 2.89
N SER A 71 3.51 -14.02 3.06
CA SER A 71 2.50 -13.29 3.83
C SER A 71 1.95 -14.15 4.98
N PRO A 72 1.39 -13.54 6.05
CA PRO A 72 0.75 -14.28 7.13
C PRO A 72 -0.39 -15.20 6.66
N ASP A 73 -1.11 -14.79 5.63
CA ASP A 73 -2.22 -15.55 5.05
C ASP A 73 -1.69 -16.82 4.36
N GLU A 74 -0.56 -16.70 3.66
CA GLU A 74 0.12 -17.84 3.02
C GLU A 74 0.70 -18.82 4.05
N VAL A 75 1.22 -18.31 5.18
CA VAL A 75 1.69 -19.17 6.30
C VAL A 75 0.57 -20.05 6.81
N ILE A 76 -0.64 -19.49 7.01
CA ILE A 76 -1.81 -20.24 7.50
C ILE A 76 -2.19 -21.32 6.50
N ALA A 77 -2.30 -20.97 5.21
CA ALA A 77 -2.68 -21.93 4.18
C ALA A 77 -1.66 -23.08 4.08
N ARG A 78 -0.37 -22.79 4.09
CA ARG A 78 0.72 -23.78 4.13
C ARG A 78 0.60 -24.68 5.36
N ASP A 79 0.43 -24.08 6.55
CA ASP A 79 0.42 -24.83 7.80
C ASP A 79 -0.78 -25.78 7.91
N ILE A 80 -1.93 -25.41 7.32
CA ILE A 80 -3.09 -26.31 7.22
C ILE A 80 -2.78 -27.49 6.28
N LEU A 81 -2.20 -27.20 5.09
CA LEU A 81 -1.84 -28.24 4.12
C LEU A 81 -0.82 -29.22 4.66
N LEU A 82 0.13 -28.73 5.47
CA LEU A 82 1.16 -29.57 6.11
C LEU A 82 0.67 -30.21 7.41
N GLY A 83 -0.60 -30.00 7.83
CA GLY A 83 -1.15 -30.52 9.10
C GLY A 83 -0.47 -29.96 10.34
N ARG A 84 0.07 -28.74 10.26
CA ARG A 84 0.88 -28.11 11.32
C ARG A 84 0.09 -27.27 12.31
N GLN A 85 -1.20 -27.07 12.10
CA GLN A 85 -2.04 -26.24 12.97
C GLN A 85 -2.58 -27.05 14.17
N LYS A 86 -2.27 -26.60 15.39
CA LYS A 86 -2.71 -27.27 16.63
C LYS A 86 -4.25 -27.24 16.74
N GLY A 87 -4.86 -28.42 16.94
CA GLY A 87 -6.30 -28.55 17.16
C GLY A 87 -7.16 -28.63 15.89
N GLU A 88 -6.60 -28.62 14.70
CA GLU A 88 -7.31 -28.85 13.45
C GLU A 88 -7.16 -30.30 12.95
N VAL A 89 -8.23 -30.80 12.31
CA VAL A 89 -8.23 -32.11 11.69
C VAL A 89 -7.46 -32.06 10.36
N ARG A 90 -6.62 -33.05 10.15
CA ARG A 90 -5.81 -33.23 8.94
C ARG A 90 -6.67 -33.18 7.67
N VAL A 91 -6.17 -32.47 6.64
CA VAL A 91 -6.75 -32.44 5.30
C VAL A 91 -6.46 -33.79 4.61
N GLU A 92 -7.49 -34.43 4.08
CA GLU A 92 -7.39 -35.74 3.45
C GLU A 92 -7.20 -35.68 1.93
N GLY A 93 -7.43 -34.50 1.34
CA GLY A 93 -7.21 -34.26 -0.09
C GLY A 93 -7.21 -32.79 -0.45
N ILE A 94 -6.68 -32.48 -1.61
CA ILE A 94 -6.47 -31.13 -2.10
C ILE A 94 -7.23 -30.94 -3.43
N ILE A 95 -8.00 -29.88 -3.51
CA ILE A 95 -8.64 -29.39 -4.74
C ILE A 95 -7.83 -28.18 -5.21
N ASN A 96 -6.97 -28.40 -6.20
CA ASN A 96 -6.14 -27.35 -6.76
C ASN A 96 -6.85 -26.68 -7.95
N VAL A 97 -7.17 -25.40 -7.80
CA VAL A 97 -7.83 -24.59 -8.85
C VAL A 97 -6.78 -23.89 -9.67
N VAL A 98 -6.75 -24.19 -10.96
CA VAL A 98 -5.73 -23.77 -11.92
C VAL A 98 -6.38 -22.93 -13.02
N ASP A 99 -5.89 -21.72 -13.24
CA ASP A 99 -6.29 -20.86 -14.33
C ASP A 99 -5.67 -21.35 -15.66
N ALA A 100 -6.51 -21.79 -16.57
CA ALA A 100 -6.14 -22.31 -17.88
C ALA A 100 -5.52 -21.24 -18.79
N SER A 101 -5.89 -19.97 -18.61
CA SER A 101 -5.33 -18.88 -19.40
C SER A 101 -3.88 -18.56 -18.99
N ASN A 102 -3.47 -18.97 -17.78
CA ASN A 102 -2.15 -18.73 -17.20
C ASN A 102 -1.55 -20.05 -16.64
N LEU A 103 -1.58 -21.09 -17.46
CA LEU A 103 -1.30 -22.47 -17.04
C LEU A 103 0.09 -22.63 -16.42
N GLU A 104 1.14 -22.16 -17.09
CA GLU A 104 2.53 -22.28 -16.65
C GLU A 104 2.74 -21.81 -15.21
N ARG A 105 2.20 -20.67 -14.91
CA ARG A 105 2.32 -20.06 -13.60
C ARG A 105 1.55 -20.83 -12.52
N ASN A 106 0.33 -21.25 -12.84
CA ASN A 106 -0.50 -21.98 -11.90
C ASN A 106 0.06 -23.39 -11.61
N LEU A 107 0.72 -24.00 -12.58
CA LEU A 107 1.38 -25.29 -12.40
C LEU A 107 2.55 -25.25 -11.41
N TYR A 108 3.17 -24.08 -11.16
CA TYR A 108 4.24 -23.97 -10.17
C TYR A 108 3.77 -24.40 -8.77
N LEU A 109 2.64 -23.87 -8.30
CA LEU A 109 2.03 -24.33 -7.06
C LEU A 109 1.62 -25.81 -7.14
N THR A 110 1.06 -26.21 -8.29
CA THR A 110 0.65 -27.62 -8.51
C THR A 110 1.81 -28.59 -8.27
N THR A 111 3.03 -28.29 -8.79
CA THR A 111 4.21 -29.14 -8.56
C THR A 111 4.51 -29.33 -7.08
N GLN A 112 4.40 -28.26 -6.28
CA GLN A 112 4.65 -28.32 -4.85
C GLN A 112 3.56 -29.09 -4.09
N LEU A 113 2.30 -28.97 -4.51
CA LEU A 113 1.18 -29.71 -3.91
C LEU A 113 1.27 -31.20 -4.17
N LEU A 114 1.76 -31.61 -5.33
CA LEU A 114 1.98 -33.01 -5.69
C LEU A 114 3.03 -33.70 -4.79
N GLU A 115 4.00 -32.93 -4.31
CA GLU A 115 5.08 -33.42 -3.42
C GLU A 115 4.61 -33.66 -1.96
N LEU A 116 3.46 -33.08 -1.57
CA LEU A 116 2.95 -33.23 -0.19
C LEU A 116 2.48 -34.66 0.17
N GLY A 117 2.37 -35.56 -0.81
CA GLY A 117 1.90 -36.92 -0.57
C GLY A 117 0.44 -37.02 -0.18
N VAL A 118 -0.36 -36.00 -0.46
CA VAL A 118 -1.81 -35.96 -0.24
C VAL A 118 -2.51 -36.09 -1.60
N PRO A 119 -3.66 -36.80 -1.70
CA PRO A 119 -4.41 -36.87 -2.95
C PRO A 119 -4.80 -35.49 -3.47
N VAL A 120 -4.49 -35.22 -4.74
CA VAL A 120 -4.75 -33.94 -5.41
C VAL A 120 -5.67 -34.15 -6.59
N VAL A 121 -6.63 -33.26 -6.78
CA VAL A 121 -7.40 -33.09 -8.03
C VAL A 121 -7.16 -31.70 -8.57
N VAL A 122 -6.97 -31.61 -9.88
CA VAL A 122 -6.78 -30.30 -10.56
C VAL A 122 -8.07 -29.90 -11.26
N ILE A 123 -8.54 -28.69 -10.95
CA ILE A 123 -9.73 -28.09 -11.59
C ILE A 123 -9.28 -26.93 -12.48
N LEU A 124 -9.38 -27.11 -13.78
CA LEU A 124 -9.10 -26.05 -14.75
C LEU A 124 -10.28 -25.08 -14.83
N THR A 125 -10.01 -23.82 -14.60
CA THR A 125 -10.95 -22.70 -14.75
C THR A 125 -10.53 -21.83 -15.93
N MET A 126 -11.37 -20.86 -16.31
CA MET A 126 -11.06 -19.86 -17.36
C MET A 126 -10.63 -20.47 -18.71
N THR A 127 -11.09 -21.68 -19.02
CA THR A 127 -10.80 -22.34 -20.30
C THR A 127 -11.34 -21.57 -21.50
N ASP A 128 -12.47 -20.87 -21.32
CA ASP A 128 -13.06 -19.98 -22.34
C ASP A 128 -12.18 -18.75 -22.65
N ILE A 129 -11.36 -18.31 -21.71
CA ILE A 129 -10.39 -17.24 -21.93
C ILE A 129 -9.20 -17.81 -22.73
N ALA A 130 -8.65 -18.95 -22.32
CA ALA A 130 -7.58 -19.61 -23.03
C ALA A 130 -7.96 -19.93 -24.50
N GLU A 131 -9.17 -20.43 -24.73
CA GLU A 131 -9.69 -20.71 -26.09
C GLU A 131 -9.81 -19.44 -26.94
N ARG A 132 -10.28 -18.31 -26.38
CA ARG A 132 -10.32 -17.01 -27.09
C ARG A 132 -8.93 -16.50 -27.46
N GLU A 133 -7.91 -16.86 -26.67
CA GLU A 133 -6.51 -16.55 -26.95
C GLU A 133 -5.88 -17.55 -27.94
N GLY A 134 -6.65 -18.47 -28.49
CA GLY A 134 -6.17 -19.47 -29.45
C GLY A 134 -5.38 -20.62 -28.81
N ARG A 135 -5.56 -20.85 -27.51
CA ARG A 135 -4.90 -21.92 -26.74
C ARG A 135 -5.93 -22.91 -26.24
N LYS A 136 -5.90 -24.13 -26.73
CA LYS A 136 -6.72 -25.24 -26.25
C LYS A 136 -5.90 -26.17 -25.38
N ILE A 137 -6.39 -26.48 -24.19
CA ILE A 137 -5.68 -27.36 -23.28
C ILE A 137 -6.17 -28.79 -23.47
N ASN A 138 -5.24 -29.70 -23.75
CA ASN A 138 -5.51 -31.12 -23.79
C ASN A 138 -5.56 -31.69 -22.37
N GLN A 139 -6.77 -31.82 -21.82
CA GLN A 139 -7.01 -32.25 -20.45
C GLN A 139 -6.40 -33.65 -20.17
N LYS A 140 -6.50 -34.61 -21.11
CA LYS A 140 -5.95 -35.96 -20.95
C LYS A 140 -4.44 -35.97 -20.93
N ALA A 141 -3.82 -35.15 -21.78
CA ALA A 141 -2.35 -35.01 -21.79
C ALA A 141 -1.85 -34.38 -20.46
N LEU A 142 -2.59 -33.38 -19.91
CA LEU A 142 -2.25 -32.77 -18.65
C LEU A 142 -2.43 -33.76 -17.48
N GLU A 143 -3.51 -34.53 -17.49
CA GLU A 143 -3.76 -35.60 -16.51
C GLU A 143 -2.64 -36.64 -16.51
N ALA A 144 -2.20 -37.09 -17.69
CA ALA A 144 -1.10 -38.03 -17.85
C ALA A 144 0.25 -37.41 -17.37
N ALA A 145 0.51 -36.14 -17.65
CA ALA A 145 1.73 -35.45 -17.24
C ALA A 145 1.82 -35.21 -15.73
N LEU A 146 0.70 -34.82 -15.11
CA LEU A 146 0.63 -34.57 -13.66
C LEU A 146 0.40 -35.84 -12.84
N GLY A 147 -0.14 -36.92 -13.47
CA GLY A 147 -0.50 -38.16 -12.80
C GLY A 147 -1.65 -38.00 -11.80
N VAL A 148 -2.47 -36.96 -11.90
CA VAL A 148 -3.63 -36.70 -11.05
C VAL A 148 -4.85 -36.40 -11.91
N PRO A 149 -6.06 -36.66 -11.40
CA PRO A 149 -7.29 -36.34 -12.12
C PRO A 149 -7.36 -34.83 -12.42
N VAL A 150 -7.73 -34.51 -13.66
CA VAL A 150 -7.92 -33.14 -14.14
C VAL A 150 -9.35 -33.00 -14.65
N ILE A 151 -10.02 -31.92 -14.32
CA ILE A 151 -11.36 -31.59 -14.85
C ILE A 151 -11.45 -30.13 -15.23
N SER A 152 -12.06 -29.86 -16.38
CA SER A 152 -12.31 -28.48 -16.84
C SER A 152 -13.69 -28.03 -16.36
N VAL A 153 -13.75 -26.83 -15.77
CA VAL A 153 -14.97 -26.25 -15.20
C VAL A 153 -15.14 -24.81 -15.65
N ASN A 154 -16.32 -24.48 -16.16
CA ASN A 154 -16.71 -23.08 -16.35
C ASN A 154 -17.82 -22.71 -15.38
N VAL A 155 -17.48 -22.02 -14.30
CA VAL A 155 -18.40 -21.70 -13.21
C VAL A 155 -19.52 -20.76 -13.70
N ARG A 156 -19.19 -19.77 -14.57
CA ARG A 156 -20.18 -18.81 -15.07
C ARG A 156 -21.24 -19.45 -15.97
N LYS A 157 -20.86 -20.49 -16.71
CA LYS A 157 -21.79 -21.24 -17.61
C LYS A 157 -22.34 -22.50 -16.94
N ASN A 158 -21.99 -22.78 -15.72
CA ASN A 158 -22.38 -23.99 -14.98
C ASN A 158 -21.99 -25.31 -15.70
N ILE A 159 -20.85 -25.30 -16.42
CA ILE A 159 -20.32 -26.47 -17.15
C ILE A 159 -19.29 -27.18 -16.29
N GLY A 160 -19.40 -28.50 -16.18
CA GLY A 160 -18.42 -29.37 -15.47
C GLY A 160 -18.62 -29.45 -13.96
N ILE A 161 -19.27 -28.48 -13.30
CA ILE A 161 -19.38 -28.40 -11.82
C ILE A 161 -20.04 -29.63 -11.21
N LYS A 162 -21.06 -30.19 -11.85
CA LYS A 162 -21.82 -31.36 -11.36
C LYS A 162 -20.97 -32.62 -11.20
N TYR A 163 -19.85 -32.73 -11.91
CA TYR A 163 -18.95 -33.89 -11.83
C TYR A 163 -17.88 -33.77 -10.74
N VAL A 164 -17.65 -32.57 -10.22
CA VAL A 164 -16.60 -32.32 -9.22
C VAL A 164 -16.83 -33.10 -7.93
N PRO A 165 -18.03 -33.16 -7.33
CA PRO A 165 -18.25 -33.94 -6.11
C PRO A 165 -17.93 -35.43 -6.26
N GLU A 166 -18.28 -36.02 -7.39
CA GLU A 166 -18.02 -37.43 -7.65
C GLU A 166 -16.52 -37.70 -7.88
N LEU A 167 -15.84 -36.81 -8.59
CA LEU A 167 -14.40 -36.90 -8.80
C LEU A 167 -13.63 -36.81 -7.47
N ILE A 168 -14.03 -35.91 -6.58
CA ILE A 168 -13.41 -35.76 -5.24
C ILE A 168 -13.67 -37.02 -4.40
N ALA A 169 -14.88 -37.58 -4.44
CA ALA A 169 -15.21 -38.77 -3.72
C ALA A 169 -14.43 -40.01 -4.20
N SER A 170 -14.07 -40.06 -5.49
CA SER A 170 -13.31 -41.19 -6.05
C SER A 170 -11.81 -41.15 -5.70
N LEU A 171 -11.30 -40.06 -5.12
CA LEU A 171 -9.91 -39.99 -4.70
C LEU A 171 -9.60 -41.01 -3.58
N PRO A 172 -8.45 -41.70 -3.65
CA PRO A 172 -8.06 -42.64 -2.59
C PRO A 172 -7.86 -41.89 -1.27
N PRO A 173 -8.05 -42.54 -0.13
CA PRO A 173 -7.87 -41.92 1.20
C PRO A 173 -6.40 -41.56 1.49
N ALA A 174 -5.46 -42.24 0.85
CA ALA A 174 -4.03 -41.98 0.92
C ALA A 174 -3.35 -42.37 -0.40
N LEU A 175 -2.20 -41.77 -0.72
CA LEU A 175 -1.41 -42.21 -1.87
C LEU A 175 -0.73 -43.53 -1.52
N THR A 176 -0.89 -44.52 -2.39
CA THR A 176 -0.31 -45.87 -2.22
C THR A 176 1.19 -45.90 -2.56
N LYS A 177 1.70 -44.90 -3.32
CA LYS A 177 3.11 -44.75 -3.64
C LYS A 177 3.51 -43.29 -3.51
N PRO A 178 4.69 -43.00 -2.91
CA PRO A 178 5.27 -41.67 -2.92
C PRO A 178 5.51 -41.23 -4.37
N ARG A 179 5.40 -39.95 -4.65
CA ARG A 179 5.74 -39.37 -5.95
C ARG A 179 7.11 -38.74 -5.84
N ASP A 180 7.99 -39.08 -6.77
CA ASP A 180 9.28 -38.42 -6.90
C ASP A 180 9.11 -37.01 -7.48
N ALA A 181 10.07 -36.14 -7.22
CA ALA A 181 10.08 -34.81 -7.82
C ALA A 181 10.12 -34.91 -9.34
N HIS A 182 9.24 -34.18 -10.01
CA HIS A 182 9.13 -34.23 -11.48
C HIS A 182 10.23 -33.46 -12.21
N TYR A 183 11.04 -32.68 -11.50
CA TYR A 183 12.13 -31.85 -12.03
C TYR A 183 13.49 -32.35 -11.56
N ALA A 184 14.52 -32.11 -12.36
CA ALA A 184 15.89 -32.49 -12.04
C ALA A 184 16.65 -31.30 -11.45
N LEU A 185 17.27 -31.48 -10.29
CA LEU A 185 18.15 -30.48 -9.69
C LEU A 185 19.60 -30.77 -10.15
N PRO A 186 20.46 -29.74 -10.28
CA PRO A 186 21.88 -29.91 -10.45
C PRO A 186 22.48 -30.76 -9.31
N PRO A 187 23.55 -31.55 -9.60
CA PRO A 187 24.10 -32.54 -8.66
C PRO A 187 24.37 -31.95 -7.26
N LEU A 188 25.05 -30.80 -7.19
CA LEU A 188 25.39 -30.18 -5.91
C LEU A 188 24.16 -29.87 -5.04
N VAL A 189 23.13 -29.24 -5.63
CA VAL A 189 21.89 -28.89 -4.90
C VAL A 189 21.08 -30.15 -4.58
N LEU A 190 21.16 -31.18 -5.45
CA LEU A 190 20.48 -32.44 -5.24
C LEU A 190 21.10 -33.22 -4.08
N ASP A 191 22.43 -33.24 -3.97
CA ASP A 191 23.16 -33.95 -2.92
C ASP A 191 22.84 -33.35 -1.54
N GLU A 192 22.91 -32.02 -1.39
CA GLU A 192 22.56 -31.34 -0.18
C GLU A 192 21.06 -31.56 0.18
N THR A 193 20.18 -31.49 -0.81
CA THR A 193 18.74 -31.78 -0.59
C THR A 193 18.51 -33.21 -0.13
N ASN A 194 19.25 -34.19 -0.66
CA ASN A 194 19.13 -35.58 -0.24
C ASN A 194 19.69 -35.82 1.17
N GLU A 195 20.78 -35.16 1.54
CA GLU A 195 21.33 -35.24 2.89
C GLU A 195 20.36 -34.69 3.91
N LEU A 196 19.78 -33.49 3.65
CA LEU A 196 18.71 -32.92 4.49
C LEU A 196 17.47 -33.81 4.56
N ARG A 197 17.07 -34.44 3.44
CA ARG A 197 15.97 -35.41 3.42
C ARG A 197 16.22 -36.55 4.41
N ASP A 198 17.43 -37.12 4.37
CA ASP A 198 17.79 -38.26 5.20
C ASP A 198 17.85 -37.87 6.69
N LEU A 199 18.33 -36.66 7.00
CA LEU A 199 18.28 -36.10 8.35
C LEU A 199 16.82 -35.85 8.83
N ILE A 200 15.93 -35.39 7.95
CA ILE A 200 14.51 -35.20 8.27
C ILE A 200 13.83 -36.57 8.54
N LEU A 201 14.17 -37.61 7.80
CA LEU A 201 13.63 -38.95 8.03
C LEU A 201 14.13 -39.57 9.33
N LEU A 202 15.34 -39.23 9.78
CA LEU A 202 15.85 -39.63 11.10
C LEU A 202 15.10 -38.92 12.24
N ASP A 203 14.80 -37.63 12.06
CA ASP A 203 14.08 -36.81 13.04
C ASP A 203 12.57 -37.12 13.08
N GLN A 204 11.97 -37.47 11.92
CA GLN A 204 10.54 -37.71 11.73
C GLN A 204 10.27 -38.95 10.87
N PRO A 205 10.43 -40.17 11.43
CA PRO A 205 10.37 -41.42 10.68
C PRO A 205 8.98 -41.77 10.10
N GLU A 206 7.92 -41.07 10.54
CA GLU A 206 6.56 -41.23 10.02
C GLU A 206 6.35 -40.59 8.63
N LYS A 207 7.29 -39.79 8.14
CA LYS A 207 7.20 -39.18 6.82
C LYS A 207 7.64 -40.12 5.71
N SER A 208 7.03 -39.91 4.54
CA SER A 208 7.53 -40.59 3.33
C SER A 208 8.80 -39.88 2.80
N PRO A 209 9.67 -40.59 2.07
CA PRO A 209 10.86 -39.98 1.45
C PRO A 209 10.55 -38.77 0.58
N SER A 210 9.43 -38.78 -0.16
CA SER A 210 9.02 -37.66 -0.99
C SER A 210 8.59 -36.44 -0.17
N GLN A 211 7.89 -36.66 0.95
CA GLN A 211 7.52 -35.58 1.86
C GLN A 211 8.74 -34.96 2.54
N ALA A 212 9.71 -35.79 2.95
CA ALA A 212 10.96 -35.33 3.53
C ALA A 212 11.81 -34.55 2.51
N PHE A 213 11.83 -34.98 1.24
CA PHE A 213 12.50 -34.26 0.16
C PHE A 213 11.84 -32.87 -0.10
N ALA A 214 10.51 -32.82 -0.19
CA ALA A 214 9.79 -31.57 -0.36
C ALA A 214 10.04 -30.59 0.81
N GLU A 215 10.15 -31.13 2.01
CA GLU A 215 10.46 -30.34 3.21
C GLU A 215 11.90 -29.86 3.23
N ALA A 216 12.87 -30.67 2.80
CA ALA A 216 14.27 -30.27 2.63
C ALA A 216 14.39 -29.11 1.65
N VAL A 217 13.76 -29.22 0.47
CA VAL A 217 13.68 -28.13 -0.51
C VAL A 217 13.06 -26.88 0.11
N SER A 218 11.98 -27.03 0.89
CA SER A 218 11.31 -25.91 1.56
C SER A 218 12.21 -25.22 2.58
N LEU A 219 12.99 -25.96 3.36
CA LEU A 219 13.94 -25.45 4.35
C LEU A 219 15.11 -24.72 3.70
N LEU A 220 15.64 -25.25 2.60
CA LEU A 220 16.66 -24.56 1.82
C LEU A 220 16.13 -23.25 1.23
N MET A 221 14.91 -23.24 0.70
CA MET A 221 14.30 -22.05 0.12
C MET A 221 13.78 -21.04 1.15
N ALA A 222 13.62 -21.45 2.42
CA ALA A 222 13.18 -20.54 3.48
C ALA A 222 14.26 -19.48 3.77
N GLY A 223 13.87 -18.21 3.84
CA GLY A 223 14.79 -17.13 4.25
C GLY A 223 15.13 -17.23 5.75
N GLU A 224 14.43 -16.52 6.60
CA GLU A 224 14.57 -16.66 8.07
C GLU A 224 13.56 -17.73 8.56
N ILE A 225 14.05 -18.75 9.25
CA ILE A 225 13.18 -19.74 9.93
C ILE A 225 12.64 -19.08 11.18
N THR A 226 11.32 -19.02 11.34
CA THR A 226 10.70 -18.38 12.49
C THR A 226 10.92 -19.19 13.76
N PRO A 227 10.94 -18.58 14.97
CA PRO A 227 11.10 -19.33 16.23
C PRO A 227 10.04 -20.41 16.45
N GLU A 228 8.85 -20.28 15.86
CA GLU A 228 7.78 -21.28 15.93
C GLU A 228 8.06 -22.46 14.99
N GLU A 229 8.64 -22.22 13.82
CA GLU A 229 9.09 -23.25 12.90
C GLU A 229 10.32 -23.98 13.43
N ALA A 230 11.27 -23.25 14.01
CA ALA A 230 12.48 -23.81 14.60
C ALA A 230 12.20 -24.83 15.71
N ARG A 231 11.12 -24.66 16.48
CA ARG A 231 10.72 -25.60 17.54
C ARG A 231 10.29 -26.98 17.04
N ARG A 232 10.11 -27.15 15.75
CA ARG A 232 9.63 -28.40 15.12
C ARG A 232 10.76 -29.33 14.68
N TYR A 233 11.97 -28.82 14.66
CA TYR A 233 13.17 -29.49 14.20
C TYR A 233 14.20 -29.56 15.32
N THR A 234 15.04 -30.56 15.27
CA THR A 234 16.20 -30.62 16.15
C THR A 234 17.17 -29.49 15.87
N SER A 235 17.84 -29.01 16.91
CA SER A 235 18.86 -27.97 16.74
C SER A 235 19.98 -28.38 15.79
N SER A 236 20.32 -29.68 15.74
CA SER A 236 21.31 -30.23 14.80
C SER A 236 20.86 -30.08 13.35
N LEU A 237 19.61 -30.40 13.02
CA LEU A 237 19.05 -30.24 11.67
C LEU A 237 19.06 -28.77 11.23
N LEU A 238 18.66 -27.85 12.11
CA LEU A 238 18.65 -26.42 11.81
C LEU A 238 20.06 -25.86 11.56
N THR A 239 21.03 -26.31 12.36
CA THR A 239 22.44 -25.94 12.15
C THR A 239 22.97 -26.48 10.82
N HIS A 240 22.57 -27.68 10.44
CA HIS A 240 22.95 -28.28 9.15
C HIS A 240 22.37 -27.48 7.99
N VAL A 241 21.08 -27.16 8.02
CA VAL A 241 20.44 -26.29 7.01
C VAL A 241 21.15 -24.95 6.85
N GLU A 242 21.60 -24.35 7.96
CA GLU A 242 22.29 -23.06 7.93
C GLU A 242 23.71 -23.18 7.35
N ASN A 243 24.42 -24.28 7.67
CA ASN A 243 25.72 -24.59 7.10
C ASN A 243 25.64 -24.85 5.59
N ASP A 244 24.64 -25.62 5.12
CA ASP A 244 24.45 -25.92 3.69
C ASP A 244 24.15 -24.64 2.91
N LYS A 245 23.31 -23.75 3.46
CA LYS A 245 23.06 -22.43 2.85
C LYS A 245 24.33 -21.61 2.72
N HIS A 246 25.14 -21.56 3.79
CA HIS A 246 26.40 -20.83 3.78
C HIS A 246 27.43 -21.46 2.82
N MET A 247 27.47 -22.77 2.72
CA MET A 247 28.35 -23.47 1.80
C MET A 247 27.95 -23.19 0.35
N LEU A 248 26.66 -23.30 0.01
CA LEU A 248 26.15 -22.99 -1.32
C LEU A 248 26.36 -21.52 -1.70
N GLU A 249 26.19 -20.60 -0.75
CA GLU A 249 26.48 -19.17 -0.94
C GLU A 249 27.99 -18.89 -1.13
N ALA A 250 28.84 -19.61 -0.42
CA ALA A 250 30.30 -19.47 -0.55
C ALA A 250 30.82 -19.94 -1.91
N GLU A 251 30.14 -20.90 -2.55
CA GLU A 251 30.39 -21.36 -3.90
C GLU A 251 29.74 -20.51 -5.00
N ASP A 252 29.16 -19.37 -4.63
CA ASP A 252 28.42 -18.43 -5.51
C ASP A 252 27.20 -19.09 -6.22
N VAL A 253 26.61 -20.13 -5.59
CA VAL A 253 25.46 -20.87 -6.10
C VAL A 253 24.15 -20.22 -5.63
N ASP A 254 23.40 -19.62 -6.55
CA ASP A 254 22.03 -19.16 -6.25
C ASP A 254 21.05 -20.35 -6.29
N TYR A 255 21.14 -21.20 -5.27
CA TYR A 255 20.31 -22.41 -5.14
C TYR A 255 18.80 -22.12 -5.17
N THR A 256 18.38 -20.94 -4.70
CA THR A 256 16.95 -20.56 -4.74
C THR A 256 16.46 -20.34 -6.16
N SER A 257 17.23 -19.64 -6.99
CA SER A 257 16.91 -19.47 -8.42
C SER A 257 16.98 -20.78 -9.18
N ILE A 258 18.00 -21.61 -8.91
CA ILE A 258 18.18 -22.93 -9.54
C ILE A 258 16.97 -23.84 -9.31
N ILE A 259 16.47 -23.93 -8.06
CA ILE A 259 15.30 -24.76 -7.74
C ILE A 259 14.04 -24.23 -8.48
N VAL A 260 13.87 -22.91 -8.54
CA VAL A 260 12.74 -22.29 -9.26
C VAL A 260 12.85 -22.55 -10.77
N GLU A 261 14.03 -22.38 -11.35
CA GLU A 261 14.29 -22.61 -12.78
C GLU A 261 14.08 -24.07 -13.16
N ALA A 262 14.52 -25.00 -12.34
CA ALA A 262 14.33 -26.44 -12.57
C ALA A 262 12.83 -26.80 -12.63
N ARG A 263 12.01 -26.26 -11.72
CA ARG A 263 10.55 -26.45 -11.75
C ARG A 263 9.93 -25.83 -13.01
N TYR A 264 10.32 -24.62 -13.39
CA TYR A 264 9.80 -23.97 -14.60
C TYR A 264 10.23 -24.68 -15.87
N ALA A 265 11.44 -25.20 -15.96
CA ALA A 265 11.89 -25.99 -17.10
C ALA A 265 11.03 -27.26 -17.31
N TRP A 266 10.67 -27.94 -16.22
CA TRP A 266 9.73 -29.06 -16.30
C TRP A 266 8.33 -28.60 -16.71
N ILE A 267 7.80 -27.52 -16.12
CA ILE A 267 6.50 -26.95 -16.46
C ILE A 267 6.43 -26.59 -17.95
N GLU A 268 7.47 -25.97 -18.49
CA GLU A 268 7.58 -25.63 -19.91
C GLU A 268 7.49 -26.88 -20.79
N THR A 269 8.12 -27.98 -20.38
CA THR A 269 8.05 -29.27 -21.07
C THR A 269 6.62 -29.82 -21.08
N VAL A 270 5.90 -29.69 -19.97
CA VAL A 270 4.49 -30.11 -19.85
C VAL A 270 3.59 -29.22 -20.71
N THR A 271 3.71 -27.91 -20.59
CA THR A 271 2.85 -26.97 -21.31
C THR A 271 2.99 -27.05 -22.82
N LYS A 272 4.21 -27.26 -23.32
CA LYS A 272 4.46 -27.52 -24.75
C LYS A 272 3.74 -28.78 -25.28
N LYS A 273 3.55 -29.81 -24.44
CA LYS A 273 2.84 -31.04 -24.81
C LYS A 273 1.31 -30.92 -24.68
N VAL A 274 0.85 -30.05 -23.80
CA VAL A 274 -0.57 -29.95 -23.38
C VAL A 274 -1.32 -28.84 -24.10
N ILE A 275 -0.62 -27.77 -24.48
CA ILE A 275 -1.26 -26.63 -25.14
C ILE A 275 -1.26 -26.85 -26.66
N GLU A 276 -2.46 -27.02 -27.22
CA GLU A 276 -2.70 -27.04 -28.65
C GLU A 276 -3.04 -25.63 -29.13
N LEU A 277 -2.23 -25.08 -30.03
CA LEU A 277 -2.52 -23.79 -30.65
C LEU A 277 -3.65 -23.96 -31.68
N THR A 278 -4.70 -23.18 -31.56
CA THR A 278 -5.87 -23.21 -32.44
C THR A 278 -6.04 -21.85 -33.14
N GLY A 279 -6.60 -21.88 -34.36
CA GLY A 279 -6.85 -20.67 -35.16
C GLY A 279 -5.65 -20.21 -36.00
N PRO A 280 -5.59 -18.91 -36.39
CA PRO A 280 -4.54 -18.38 -37.28
C PRO A 280 -3.11 -18.58 -36.78
N SER A 281 -2.92 -18.73 -35.47
CA SER A 281 -1.61 -18.98 -34.81
C SER A 281 -1.07 -20.41 -35.05
N ALA A 282 -1.89 -21.33 -35.57
CA ALA A 282 -1.49 -22.70 -35.84
C ALA A 282 -0.84 -22.90 -37.23
N LEU A 283 -0.84 -21.88 -38.09
CA LEU A 283 -0.28 -21.98 -39.43
C LEU A 283 1.25 -21.83 -39.43
N PRO A 284 2.00 -22.75 -40.09
CA PRO A 284 3.43 -22.63 -40.20
C PRO A 284 3.82 -21.34 -40.94
N GLY A 285 4.64 -20.51 -40.30
CA GLY A 285 5.10 -19.24 -40.87
C GLY A 285 4.31 -18.01 -40.42
N HIS A 286 3.23 -18.16 -39.66
CA HIS A 286 2.58 -16.99 -39.02
C HIS A 286 3.41 -16.55 -37.81
N VAL A 287 3.92 -15.32 -37.88
CA VAL A 287 4.47 -14.64 -36.71
C VAL A 287 3.30 -14.48 -35.72
N PRO A 288 3.41 -14.96 -34.46
CA PRO A 288 2.35 -14.80 -33.48
C PRO A 288 1.97 -13.32 -33.42
N VAL A 289 0.68 -13.02 -33.68
CA VAL A 289 0.19 -11.65 -33.53
C VAL A 289 0.37 -11.34 -32.04
N THR A 290 1.36 -10.51 -31.72
CA THR A 290 1.62 -10.08 -30.33
C THR A 290 0.29 -9.55 -29.77
N PRO A 291 -0.19 -10.09 -28.63
CA PRO A 291 -1.43 -9.60 -28.03
C PRO A 291 -1.37 -8.08 -27.87
N ILE A 292 -2.50 -7.41 -28.01
CA ILE A 292 -2.57 -5.93 -27.84
C ILE A 292 -1.90 -5.53 -26.53
N ALA A 293 -2.04 -6.33 -25.48
CA ALA A 293 -1.38 -6.15 -24.18
C ALA A 293 0.15 -6.02 -24.30
N GLU A 294 0.81 -6.89 -25.07
CA GLU A 294 2.27 -6.84 -25.25
C GLU A 294 2.72 -5.60 -26.03
N ARG A 295 1.93 -5.15 -27.00
CA ARG A 295 2.23 -3.91 -27.75
C ARG A 295 2.12 -2.70 -26.84
N VAL A 296 1.10 -2.65 -25.98
CA VAL A 296 0.89 -1.59 -24.99
C VAL A 296 2.02 -1.64 -23.95
N ASP A 297 2.36 -2.82 -23.45
CA ASP A 297 3.43 -3.00 -22.47
C ASP A 297 4.80 -2.60 -23.02
N ARG A 298 5.09 -2.86 -24.29
CA ARG A 298 6.33 -2.41 -24.96
C ARG A 298 6.51 -0.88 -24.89
N ILE A 299 5.40 -0.12 -24.93
CA ILE A 299 5.42 1.34 -24.83
C ILE A 299 5.45 1.78 -23.37
N LEU A 300 4.56 1.22 -22.53
CA LEU A 300 4.42 1.62 -21.12
C LEU A 300 5.62 1.22 -20.25
N LEU A 301 6.27 0.12 -20.55
CA LEU A 301 7.46 -0.35 -19.84
C LEU A 301 8.78 0.10 -20.51
N HIS A 302 8.70 0.87 -21.58
CA HIS A 302 9.89 1.37 -22.27
C HIS A 302 10.70 2.30 -21.36
N LYS A 303 12.03 2.13 -21.38
CA LYS A 303 12.99 2.84 -20.52
C LYS A 303 12.86 4.37 -20.54
N PHE A 304 12.36 4.96 -21.62
CA PHE A 304 12.20 6.40 -21.78
C PHE A 304 10.72 6.80 -21.89
N TRP A 305 9.96 6.18 -22.80
CA TRP A 305 8.55 6.52 -23.02
C TRP A 305 7.66 6.18 -21.82
N GLY A 306 7.97 5.12 -21.09
CA GLY A 306 7.24 4.75 -19.88
C GLY A 306 7.25 5.86 -18.83
N TYR A 307 8.40 6.50 -18.60
CA TYR A 307 8.49 7.64 -17.66
C TYR A 307 7.72 8.87 -18.17
N ILE A 308 7.80 9.18 -19.47
CA ILE A 308 7.07 10.32 -20.04
C ILE A 308 5.55 10.12 -19.88
N ILE A 309 5.05 8.95 -20.22
CA ILE A 309 3.61 8.62 -20.09
C ILE A 309 3.22 8.65 -18.61
N PHE A 310 4.05 8.10 -17.74
CA PHE A 310 3.80 8.14 -16.30
C PHE A 310 3.66 9.58 -15.79
N PHE A 311 4.59 10.47 -16.11
CA PHE A 311 4.54 11.88 -15.69
C PHE A 311 3.36 12.61 -16.35
N ALA A 312 3.01 12.29 -17.59
CA ALA A 312 1.85 12.86 -18.27
C ALA A 312 0.52 12.45 -17.60
N VAL A 313 0.38 11.18 -17.27
CA VAL A 313 -0.80 10.65 -16.52
C VAL A 313 -0.88 11.29 -15.14
N MET A 314 0.25 11.37 -14.43
CA MET A 314 0.30 12.03 -13.13
C MET A 314 -0.03 13.52 -13.22
N GLY A 315 0.50 14.21 -14.22
CA GLY A 315 0.19 15.63 -14.48
C GLY A 315 -1.31 15.85 -14.73
N LEU A 316 -1.95 14.97 -15.50
CA LEU A 316 -3.39 15.02 -15.73
C LEU A 316 -4.19 14.81 -14.43
N ILE A 317 -3.79 13.85 -13.60
CA ILE A 317 -4.44 13.59 -12.30
C ILE A 317 -4.28 14.81 -11.39
N PHE A 318 -3.08 15.37 -11.29
CA PHE A 318 -2.85 16.58 -10.52
C PHE A 318 -3.68 17.75 -11.04
N GLN A 319 -3.73 17.96 -12.35
CA GLN A 319 -4.56 18.99 -12.95
C GLN A 319 -6.05 18.81 -12.60
N ALA A 320 -6.56 17.58 -12.69
CA ALA A 320 -7.95 17.28 -12.35
C ALA A 320 -8.24 17.52 -10.86
N VAL A 321 -7.39 17.03 -9.98
CA VAL A 321 -7.54 17.14 -8.52
C VAL A 321 -7.45 18.60 -8.07
N PHE A 322 -6.63 19.44 -8.73
CA PHE A 322 -6.46 20.84 -8.31
C PHE A 322 -7.39 21.82 -9.03
N SER A 323 -7.69 21.58 -10.31
CA SER A 323 -8.51 22.54 -11.07
C SER A 323 -9.99 22.15 -11.09
N TRP A 324 -10.32 20.88 -11.36
CA TRP A 324 -11.72 20.47 -11.47
C TRP A 324 -12.43 20.39 -10.10
N ALA A 325 -11.68 20.02 -9.04
CA ALA A 325 -12.24 20.01 -7.69
C ALA A 325 -12.58 21.42 -7.17
N GLN A 326 -11.98 22.46 -7.70
CA GLN A 326 -12.11 23.81 -7.15
C GLN A 326 -13.54 24.35 -7.23
N TYR A 327 -14.24 24.07 -8.34
CA TYR A 327 -15.63 24.52 -8.48
C TYR A 327 -16.57 23.90 -7.44
N PRO A 328 -16.68 22.57 -7.27
CA PRO A 328 -17.50 21.99 -6.21
C PRO A 328 -17.01 22.32 -4.79
N MET A 329 -15.71 22.53 -4.60
CA MET A 329 -15.17 22.98 -3.31
C MET A 329 -15.68 24.39 -2.93
N THR A 330 -15.68 25.33 -3.88
CA THR A 330 -16.22 26.68 -3.65
C THR A 330 -17.73 26.66 -3.43
N LEU A 331 -18.45 25.79 -4.12
CA LEU A 331 -19.90 25.63 -3.93
C LEU A 331 -20.23 25.16 -2.51
N ILE A 332 -19.50 24.16 -2.01
CA ILE A 332 -19.66 23.66 -0.62
C ILE A 332 -19.26 24.76 0.38
N GLY A 333 -18.13 25.44 0.14
CA GLY A 333 -17.70 26.56 0.98
C GLY A 333 -18.77 27.64 1.11
N ASN A 334 -19.27 28.14 -0.02
CA ASN A 334 -20.35 29.15 -0.04
C ASN A 334 -21.65 28.67 0.65
N GLY A 335 -21.95 27.36 0.50
CA GLY A 335 -23.08 26.75 1.20
C GLY A 335 -22.91 26.76 2.73
N MET A 336 -21.71 26.43 3.22
CA MET A 336 -21.38 26.46 4.65
C MET A 336 -21.35 27.88 5.20
N ASP A 337 -20.84 28.85 4.44
CA ASP A 337 -20.86 30.27 4.82
C ASP A 337 -22.29 30.83 4.87
N SER A 338 -23.14 30.41 3.92
CA SER A 338 -24.56 30.77 3.93
C SER A 338 -25.25 30.18 5.16
N LEU A 339 -25.00 28.93 5.52
CA LEU A 339 -25.53 28.29 6.72
C LEU A 339 -25.06 29.02 7.99
N ALA A 340 -23.77 29.37 8.05
CA ALA A 340 -23.21 30.14 9.15
C ALA A 340 -23.89 31.54 9.28
N SER A 341 -24.18 32.22 8.16
CA SER A 341 -24.82 33.50 8.13
C SER A 341 -26.29 33.43 8.60
N VAL A 342 -27.03 32.40 8.16
CA VAL A 342 -28.39 32.13 8.63
C VAL A 342 -28.43 31.91 10.14
N LEU A 343 -27.52 31.08 10.68
CA LEU A 343 -27.44 30.88 12.13
C LEU A 343 -27.11 32.19 12.88
N LYS A 344 -26.19 32.99 12.38
CA LYS A 344 -25.84 34.29 12.97
C LYS A 344 -27.03 35.23 13.01
N HIS A 345 -27.91 35.18 12.00
CA HIS A 345 -29.10 36.05 11.93
C HIS A 345 -30.23 35.59 12.84
N HIS A 346 -30.45 34.28 12.99
CA HIS A 346 -31.56 33.72 13.76
C HIS A 346 -31.25 33.48 15.24
N MET A 347 -29.97 33.40 15.61
CA MET A 347 -29.56 33.16 16.99
C MET A 347 -29.06 34.44 17.66
N THR A 348 -29.46 34.66 18.90
CA THR A 348 -28.92 35.74 19.75
C THR A 348 -27.42 35.55 19.97
N ALA A 349 -26.68 36.67 20.07
CA ALA A 349 -25.24 36.61 20.34
C ALA A 349 -24.96 35.91 21.67
N GLY A 350 -24.18 34.85 21.64
CA GLY A 350 -23.88 34.06 22.83
C GLY A 350 -22.90 32.89 22.57
N PRO A 351 -22.41 32.24 23.62
CA PRO A 351 -21.43 31.16 23.48
C PRO A 351 -21.92 30.00 22.61
N LEU A 352 -23.21 29.68 22.66
CA LEU A 352 -23.78 28.59 21.87
C LEU A 352 -23.74 28.90 20.36
N ARG A 353 -24.10 30.15 19.98
CA ARG A 353 -23.99 30.58 18.58
C ARG A 353 -22.56 30.54 18.08
N ASP A 354 -21.62 31.04 18.91
CA ASP A 354 -20.20 31.07 18.56
C ASP A 354 -19.64 29.63 18.41
N LEU A 355 -20.04 28.71 19.29
CA LEU A 355 -19.68 27.27 19.20
C LEU A 355 -20.21 26.66 17.90
N LEU A 356 -21.47 26.87 17.56
CA LEU A 356 -22.09 26.30 16.37
C LEU A 356 -21.50 26.89 15.10
N VAL A 357 -21.28 28.19 15.04
CA VAL A 357 -20.74 28.85 13.84
C VAL A 357 -19.25 28.61 13.66
N GLN A 358 -18.45 28.84 14.70
CA GLN A 358 -16.99 28.77 14.60
C GLN A 358 -16.46 27.36 14.90
N GLY A 359 -17.00 26.67 15.91
CA GLY A 359 -16.55 25.33 16.29
C GLY A 359 -17.08 24.25 15.36
N VAL A 360 -18.40 24.20 15.13
CA VAL A 360 -19.01 23.09 14.37
C VAL A 360 -18.99 23.38 12.87
N ILE A 361 -19.60 24.48 12.42
CA ILE A 361 -19.70 24.79 11.00
C ILE A 361 -18.32 25.10 10.42
N GLY A 362 -17.50 25.88 11.12
CA GLY A 362 -16.14 26.17 10.69
C GLY A 362 -15.27 24.90 10.60
N GLY A 363 -15.32 24.03 11.60
CA GLY A 363 -14.54 22.79 11.61
C GLY A 363 -15.01 21.72 10.61
N VAL A 364 -16.32 21.46 10.56
CA VAL A 364 -16.90 20.48 9.63
C VAL A 364 -16.89 21.01 8.20
N GLY A 365 -17.15 22.31 8.02
CA GLY A 365 -17.20 22.96 6.72
C GLY A 365 -15.89 22.83 5.96
N THR A 366 -14.77 23.09 6.62
CA THR A 366 -13.46 22.92 6.02
C THR A 366 -13.22 21.47 5.56
N SER A 367 -13.64 20.48 6.36
CA SER A 367 -13.50 19.06 6.02
C SER A 367 -14.36 18.64 4.84
N LEU A 368 -15.62 19.11 4.79
CA LEU A 368 -16.54 18.84 3.68
C LEU A 368 -16.08 19.53 2.38
N GLN A 369 -15.46 20.70 2.49
CA GLN A 369 -14.94 21.44 1.35
C GLN A 369 -13.88 20.63 0.59
N PHE A 370 -13.07 19.80 1.26
CA PHE A 370 -12.06 18.95 0.61
C PHE A 370 -12.61 17.61 0.06
N LEU A 371 -13.86 17.25 0.36
CA LEU A 371 -14.46 16.01 -0.08
C LEU A 371 -14.45 15.82 -1.62
N PRO A 372 -14.80 16.81 -2.45
CA PRO A 372 -14.72 16.67 -3.91
C PRO A 372 -13.32 16.34 -4.43
N GLN A 373 -12.30 16.92 -3.82
CA GLN A 373 -10.91 16.67 -4.17
C GLN A 373 -10.51 15.22 -3.90
N ILE A 374 -10.96 14.68 -2.76
CA ILE A 374 -10.75 13.29 -2.38
C ILE A 374 -11.51 12.33 -3.30
N LEU A 375 -12.75 12.69 -3.68
CA LEU A 375 -13.57 11.91 -4.62
C LEU A 375 -12.91 11.79 -6.00
N ILE A 376 -12.47 12.90 -6.57
CA ILE A 376 -11.76 12.93 -7.86
C ILE A 376 -10.49 12.09 -7.80
N LEU A 377 -9.74 12.17 -6.71
CA LEU A 377 -8.56 11.36 -6.53
C LEU A 377 -8.87 9.86 -6.50
N PHE A 378 -9.87 9.44 -5.71
CA PHE A 378 -10.25 8.03 -5.66
C PHE A 378 -10.81 7.52 -6.99
N LEU A 379 -11.48 8.39 -7.75
CA LEU A 379 -11.91 8.09 -9.11
C LEU A 379 -10.71 7.71 -10.00
N PHE A 380 -9.70 8.57 -10.05
CA PHE A 380 -8.52 8.31 -10.89
C PHE A 380 -7.70 7.12 -10.39
N LEU A 381 -7.49 7.00 -9.07
CA LEU A 381 -6.81 5.83 -8.50
C LEU A 381 -7.55 4.53 -8.84
N GLY A 382 -8.88 4.52 -8.71
CA GLY A 382 -9.69 3.36 -9.10
C GLY A 382 -9.56 3.01 -10.59
N ILE A 383 -9.56 4.00 -11.46
CA ILE A 383 -9.33 3.80 -12.90
C ILE A 383 -7.94 3.19 -13.16
N LEU A 384 -6.89 3.72 -12.54
CA LEU A 384 -5.53 3.21 -12.71
C LEU A 384 -5.34 1.81 -12.12
N GLU A 385 -6.00 1.52 -11.00
CA GLU A 385 -5.96 0.22 -10.33
C GLU A 385 -6.68 -0.84 -11.18
N ASP A 386 -7.93 -0.59 -11.56
CA ASP A 386 -8.77 -1.50 -12.36
C ASP A 386 -8.17 -1.76 -13.76
N SER A 387 -7.57 -0.74 -14.39
CA SER A 387 -6.94 -0.89 -15.71
C SER A 387 -5.66 -1.73 -15.68
N GLY A 388 -5.06 -1.98 -14.51
CA GLY A 388 -3.77 -2.64 -14.37
C GLY A 388 -2.57 -1.74 -14.65
N TYR A 389 -2.77 -0.44 -14.89
CA TYR A 389 -1.68 0.53 -15.14
C TYR A 389 -0.80 0.71 -13.91
N LEU A 390 -1.39 0.67 -12.72
CA LEU A 390 -0.67 0.93 -11.46
C LEU A 390 0.44 -0.11 -11.20
N ALA A 391 0.21 -1.38 -11.58
CA ALA A 391 1.22 -2.43 -11.48
C ALA A 391 2.42 -2.16 -12.42
N ARG A 392 2.16 -1.66 -13.64
CA ARG A 392 3.21 -1.28 -14.60
C ARG A 392 4.00 -0.08 -14.15
N ALA A 393 3.33 0.93 -13.58
CA ALA A 393 3.99 2.07 -12.97
C ALA A 393 4.89 1.65 -11.80
N ALA A 394 4.43 0.73 -10.94
CA ALA A 394 5.24 0.18 -9.85
C ALA A 394 6.47 -0.60 -10.38
N PHE A 395 6.30 -1.40 -11.43
CA PHE A 395 7.41 -2.10 -12.09
C PHE A 395 8.44 -1.12 -12.67
N LEU A 396 7.99 -0.09 -13.38
CA LEU A 396 8.87 0.94 -13.94
C LEU A 396 9.70 1.65 -12.87
N MET A 397 9.07 1.91 -11.72
CA MET A 397 9.68 2.64 -10.59
C MET A 397 10.50 1.76 -9.66
N ASP A 398 10.45 0.42 -9.80
CA ASP A 398 11.17 -0.50 -8.91
C ASP A 398 12.67 -0.25 -8.89
N LYS A 399 13.28 0.02 -10.04
CA LYS A 399 14.71 0.36 -10.13
C LYS A 399 15.09 1.59 -9.29
N LEU A 400 14.18 2.55 -9.14
CA LEU A 400 14.39 3.74 -8.29
C LEU A 400 14.19 3.39 -6.82
N MET A 401 13.13 2.62 -6.51
CA MET A 401 12.81 2.19 -5.15
C MET A 401 13.89 1.29 -4.56
N SER A 402 14.42 0.35 -5.33
CA SER A 402 15.49 -0.56 -4.91
C SER A 402 16.78 0.16 -4.50
N LYS A 403 17.12 1.30 -5.15
CA LYS A 403 18.29 2.12 -4.78
C LYS A 403 18.20 2.69 -3.36
N VAL A 404 17.00 2.94 -2.86
CA VAL A 404 16.78 3.41 -1.47
C VAL A 404 16.40 2.26 -0.53
N GLY A 405 16.52 1.01 -1.00
CA GLY A 405 16.23 -0.19 -0.21
C GLY A 405 14.75 -0.50 -0.01
N LEU A 406 13.86 0.13 -0.78
CA LEU A 406 12.43 -0.12 -0.76
C LEU A 406 12.01 -1.10 -1.87
N HIS A 407 10.94 -1.83 -1.63
CA HIS A 407 10.29 -2.68 -2.62
C HIS A 407 9.51 -1.83 -3.64
N GLY A 408 9.46 -2.23 -4.92
CA GLY A 408 8.69 -1.51 -5.96
C GLY A 408 7.21 -1.31 -5.61
N LYS A 409 6.60 -2.27 -4.90
CA LYS A 409 5.23 -2.11 -4.37
C LYS A 409 5.07 -0.91 -3.41
N SER A 410 6.15 -0.40 -2.79
CA SER A 410 6.12 0.79 -1.93
C SER A 410 5.84 2.08 -2.71
N PHE A 411 6.07 2.05 -4.03
CA PHE A 411 5.81 3.20 -4.89
C PHE A 411 4.33 3.60 -4.91
N ILE A 412 3.42 2.63 -4.97
CA ILE A 412 1.96 2.87 -5.00
C ILE A 412 1.47 3.60 -3.74
N PRO A 413 1.77 3.12 -2.51
CA PRO A 413 1.48 3.85 -1.27
C PRO A 413 2.09 5.27 -1.22
N MET A 414 3.34 5.42 -1.65
CA MET A 414 4.00 6.72 -1.65
C MET A 414 3.35 7.68 -2.65
N LEU A 415 3.01 7.20 -3.84
CA LEU A 415 2.28 7.97 -4.84
C LEU A 415 0.91 8.42 -4.33
N SER A 416 0.14 7.49 -3.75
CA SER A 416 -1.15 7.80 -3.14
C SER A 416 -1.03 8.83 -2.03
N SER A 417 0.10 8.87 -1.32
CA SER A 417 0.37 9.81 -0.23
C SER A 417 0.56 11.27 -0.68
N PHE A 418 0.90 11.51 -1.96
CA PHE A 418 0.87 12.86 -2.52
C PHE A 418 -0.53 13.48 -2.49
N ALA A 419 -1.54 12.66 -2.58
CA ALA A 419 -2.91 13.12 -2.48
C ALA A 419 -3.40 13.11 -1.02
N CYS A 420 -3.20 12.01 -0.31
CA CYS A 420 -3.51 11.90 1.13
C CYS A 420 -2.70 10.77 1.75
N ALA A 421 -2.06 11.05 2.90
CA ALA A 421 -1.29 10.04 3.63
C ALA A 421 -2.16 8.87 4.14
N ILE A 422 -3.44 9.10 4.44
CA ILE A 422 -4.36 8.08 4.96
C ILE A 422 -4.52 6.91 3.99
N PRO A 423 -5.03 7.11 2.74
CA PRO A 423 -5.11 6.01 1.78
C PRO A 423 -3.74 5.46 1.39
N GLY A 424 -2.70 6.31 1.33
CA GLY A 424 -1.34 5.85 1.09
C GLY A 424 -0.85 4.85 2.14
N ILE A 425 -1.05 5.13 3.42
CA ILE A 425 -0.70 4.21 4.50
C ILE A 425 -1.54 2.94 4.44
N MET A 426 -2.84 3.04 4.15
CA MET A 426 -3.70 1.86 4.00
C MET A 426 -3.29 0.99 2.81
N ALA A 427 -2.83 1.59 1.72
CA ALA A 427 -2.31 0.87 0.55
C ALA A 427 -1.03 0.07 0.84
N THR A 428 -0.31 0.37 1.93
CA THR A 428 0.88 -0.41 2.32
C THR A 428 0.58 -1.86 2.68
N ARG A 429 -0.70 -2.23 2.84
CA ARG A 429 -1.13 -3.62 3.04
C ARG A 429 -0.77 -4.54 1.87
N THR A 430 -0.56 -3.97 0.69
CA THR A 430 -0.09 -4.71 -0.50
C THR A 430 1.40 -5.08 -0.46
N ILE A 431 2.13 -4.56 0.53
CA ILE A 431 3.56 -4.85 0.73
C ILE A 431 3.69 -6.05 1.66
N ASP A 432 4.24 -7.13 1.15
CA ASP A 432 4.36 -8.41 1.85
C ASP A 432 5.42 -8.35 2.96
N ASP A 433 6.58 -7.70 2.68
CA ASP A 433 7.65 -7.55 3.66
C ASP A 433 7.28 -6.55 4.77
N ARG A 434 7.18 -7.05 6.00
CA ARG A 434 6.80 -6.27 7.19
C ARG A 434 7.73 -5.08 7.45
N LYS A 435 9.04 -5.25 7.23
CA LYS A 435 10.03 -4.17 7.45
C LYS A 435 9.88 -3.07 6.39
N SER A 436 9.77 -3.43 5.11
CA SER A 436 9.52 -2.47 4.02
C SER A 436 8.17 -1.78 4.15
N ARG A 437 7.11 -2.52 4.55
CA ARG A 437 5.79 -1.96 4.85
C ARG A 437 5.89 -0.89 5.93
N LEU A 438 6.59 -1.17 7.03
CA LEU A 438 6.75 -0.25 8.14
C LEU A 438 7.55 1.00 7.73
N VAL A 439 8.67 0.85 7.00
CA VAL A 439 9.42 2.00 6.47
C VAL A 439 8.51 2.86 5.59
N THR A 440 7.75 2.25 4.69
CA THR A 440 6.82 2.98 3.81
C THR A 440 5.76 3.74 4.61
N ILE A 441 5.18 3.13 5.66
CA ILE A 441 4.24 3.80 6.58
C ILE A 441 4.89 5.03 7.23
N LEU A 442 6.13 4.88 7.69
CA LEU A 442 6.83 5.96 8.38
C LEU A 442 7.14 7.15 7.47
N VAL A 443 7.55 6.92 6.22
CA VAL A 443 7.97 7.99 5.30
C VAL A 443 6.82 8.57 4.46
N ALA A 444 5.70 7.87 4.33
CA ALA A 444 4.55 8.30 3.54
C ALA A 444 4.04 9.72 3.87
N PRO A 445 3.96 10.18 5.13
CA PRO A 445 3.48 11.53 5.45
C PRO A 445 4.45 12.66 5.09
N LEU A 446 5.70 12.36 4.72
CA LEU A 446 6.64 13.36 4.18
C LEU A 446 6.24 13.81 2.78
N MET A 447 5.50 12.99 2.02
CA MET A 447 4.93 13.38 0.74
C MET A 447 3.96 14.55 0.91
N SER A 448 4.10 15.58 0.07
CA SER A 448 3.32 16.81 0.18
C SER A 448 1.90 16.62 -0.33
N CYS A 449 0.92 16.56 0.58
CA CYS A 449 -0.49 16.47 0.23
C CYS A 449 -1.11 17.87 -0.05
N PRO A 450 -2.28 17.94 -0.72
CA PRO A 450 -2.96 19.20 -1.05
C PRO A 450 -3.33 20.07 0.14
N ALA A 451 -3.56 19.50 1.32
CA ALA A 451 -3.86 20.27 2.53
C ALA A 451 -2.72 21.21 2.98
N ARG A 452 -1.52 21.06 2.42
CA ARG A 452 -0.41 22.01 2.62
C ARG A 452 -0.48 23.23 1.70
N LEU A 453 -1.22 23.16 0.60
CA LEU A 453 -1.29 24.21 -0.40
C LEU A 453 -1.80 25.57 0.12
N PRO A 454 -2.81 25.64 1.00
CA PRO A 454 -3.25 26.94 1.55
C PRO A 454 -2.10 27.71 2.21
N VAL A 455 -1.24 27.02 2.98
CA VAL A 455 -0.08 27.63 3.65
C VAL A 455 0.96 28.05 2.63
N TYR A 456 1.28 27.17 1.65
CA TYR A 456 2.23 27.51 0.60
C TYR A 456 1.74 28.69 -0.23
N SER A 457 0.48 28.70 -0.64
CA SER A 457 -0.10 29.79 -1.45
C SER A 457 -0.16 31.11 -0.69
N LEU A 458 -0.39 31.06 0.63
CA LEU A 458 -0.35 32.24 1.49
C LEU A 458 1.06 32.81 1.57
N MET A 459 2.07 31.99 1.92
CA MET A 459 3.46 32.43 2.12
C MET A 459 4.12 32.86 0.81
N ILE A 460 3.96 32.04 -0.25
CA ILE A 460 4.46 32.35 -1.59
C ILE A 460 3.82 33.61 -2.13
N GLY A 461 2.48 33.74 -1.97
CA GLY A 461 1.73 34.91 -2.41
C GLY A 461 2.09 36.18 -1.65
N ALA A 462 2.46 36.08 -0.38
CA ALA A 462 2.88 37.21 0.44
C ALA A 462 4.31 37.67 0.15
N PHE A 463 5.26 36.76 0.00
CA PHE A 463 6.70 37.10 0.06
C PHE A 463 7.49 36.80 -1.21
N ILE A 464 7.00 35.92 -2.10
CA ILE A 464 7.76 35.52 -3.28
C ILE A 464 7.29 36.29 -4.52
N PRO A 465 8.25 36.91 -5.30
CA PRO A 465 7.94 37.58 -6.56
C PRO A 465 7.22 36.62 -7.53
N PHE A 466 6.33 37.17 -8.35
CA PHE A 466 5.48 36.37 -9.25
C PHE A 466 6.30 35.41 -10.13
N ARG A 467 7.44 35.84 -10.64
CA ARG A 467 8.35 35.07 -11.51
C ARG A 467 8.84 33.77 -10.86
N TYR A 468 9.03 33.72 -9.52
CA TYR A 468 9.64 32.59 -8.81
C TYR A 468 8.61 31.74 -8.06
N ARG A 469 7.32 32.08 -8.09
CA ARG A 469 6.27 31.37 -7.33
C ARG A 469 6.17 29.90 -7.70
N GLY A 470 6.17 29.58 -9.01
CA GLY A 470 6.12 28.20 -9.49
C GLY A 470 7.35 27.39 -9.09
N LEU A 471 8.54 27.99 -9.21
CA LEU A 471 9.80 27.35 -8.82
C LEU A 471 9.82 27.06 -7.31
N THR A 472 9.40 28.02 -6.49
CA THR A 472 9.31 27.81 -5.02
C THR A 472 8.37 26.68 -4.66
N MET A 473 7.18 26.64 -5.30
CA MET A 473 6.22 25.55 -5.10
C MET A 473 6.85 24.20 -5.47
N PHE A 474 7.51 24.11 -6.62
CA PHE A 474 8.20 22.90 -7.06
C PHE A 474 9.29 22.47 -6.06
N CYS A 475 10.10 23.42 -5.57
CA CYS A 475 11.15 23.15 -4.58
C CYS A 475 10.54 22.59 -3.27
N MET A 476 9.38 23.08 -2.82
CA MET A 476 8.71 22.54 -1.61
C MET A 476 8.24 21.10 -1.80
N TYR A 477 7.69 20.77 -2.96
CA TYR A 477 7.32 19.37 -3.28
C TYR A 477 8.55 18.47 -3.39
N MET A 478 9.61 18.94 -4.03
CA MET A 478 10.88 18.20 -4.14
C MET A 478 11.52 17.99 -2.76
N LEU A 479 11.50 18.99 -1.89
CA LEU A 479 12.01 18.86 -0.52
C LEU A 479 11.31 17.71 0.23
N GLY A 480 9.98 17.62 0.14
CA GLY A 480 9.22 16.54 0.76
C GLY A 480 9.59 15.17 0.20
N THR A 481 9.66 15.06 -1.13
CA THR A 481 9.99 13.82 -1.84
C THR A 481 11.41 13.34 -1.52
N VAL A 482 12.39 14.24 -1.63
CA VAL A 482 13.80 13.91 -1.34
C VAL A 482 13.96 13.52 0.13
N SER A 483 13.30 14.23 1.05
CA SER A 483 13.33 13.89 2.47
C SER A 483 12.72 12.51 2.74
N ALA A 484 11.64 12.14 2.05
CA ALA A 484 11.03 10.82 2.18
C ALA A 484 11.97 9.70 1.73
N PHE A 485 12.64 9.86 0.58
CA PHE A 485 13.63 8.89 0.11
C PHE A 485 14.87 8.82 1.01
N LEU A 486 15.36 9.96 1.46
CA LEU A 486 16.50 10.00 2.38
C LEU A 486 16.19 9.29 3.70
N MET A 487 15.01 9.55 4.27
CA MET A 487 14.58 8.89 5.51
C MET A 487 14.30 7.40 5.30
N ALA A 488 13.77 6.99 4.15
CA ALA A 488 13.61 5.58 3.80
C ALA A 488 14.94 4.85 3.76
N TRP A 489 15.93 5.43 3.06
CA TRP A 489 17.29 4.91 3.00
C TRP A 489 17.93 4.83 4.40
N LEU A 490 17.78 5.89 5.21
CA LEU A 490 18.32 5.94 6.58
C LEU A 490 17.70 4.84 7.46
N PHE A 491 16.37 4.68 7.44
CA PHE A 491 15.69 3.65 8.23
C PHE A 491 16.06 2.24 7.80
N LYS A 492 16.21 2.00 6.48
CA LYS A 492 16.66 0.69 5.96
C LYS A 492 18.10 0.38 6.34
N LYS A 493 18.96 1.39 6.41
CA LYS A 493 20.38 1.19 6.78
C LYS A 493 20.58 1.05 8.30
N THR A 494 19.70 1.64 9.12
CA THR A 494 19.88 1.72 10.57
C THR A 494 18.87 0.89 11.36
N LEU A 495 17.61 1.31 11.38
CA LEU A 495 16.57 0.81 12.29
C LEU A 495 15.94 -0.50 11.82
N LEU A 496 15.73 -0.66 10.51
CA LEU A 496 14.95 -1.75 9.90
C LEU A 496 15.77 -2.45 8.81
N ARG A 497 17.00 -2.86 9.16
CA ARG A 497 17.88 -3.58 8.25
C ARG A 497 17.18 -4.82 7.72
N SER A 498 17.15 -4.97 6.40
CA SER A 498 16.72 -6.18 5.69
C SER A 498 17.40 -6.21 4.34
N ALA A 499 17.69 -7.40 3.85
CA ALA A 499 18.12 -7.57 2.46
C ALA A 499 17.05 -6.99 1.51
N PRO A 500 17.45 -6.42 0.37
CA PRO A 500 16.49 -5.95 -0.61
C PRO A 500 15.65 -7.16 -1.07
N PRO A 501 14.32 -7.12 -0.89
CA PRO A 501 13.47 -8.21 -1.32
C PRO A 501 13.55 -8.32 -2.85
N ARG A 502 13.73 -9.54 -3.37
CA ARG A 502 13.65 -9.79 -4.81
C ARG A 502 12.25 -9.43 -5.29
N PHE A 503 12.19 -8.59 -6.33
CA PHE A 503 10.95 -8.03 -6.81
C PHE A 503 10.33 -8.92 -7.89
N PHE A 504 9.25 -9.61 -7.55
CA PHE A 504 8.38 -10.26 -8.51
C PHE A 504 7.03 -9.55 -8.51
N ILE A 505 6.76 -8.77 -9.54
CA ILE A 505 5.41 -8.24 -9.80
C ILE A 505 4.81 -8.99 -10.99
N GLU A 506 3.62 -9.48 -10.75
CA GLU A 506 2.76 -9.90 -11.82
C GLU A 506 2.09 -8.69 -12.44
N LEU A 507 2.24 -8.57 -13.73
CA LEU A 507 1.50 -7.59 -14.49
C LEU A 507 0.09 -8.16 -14.73
N PRO A 508 -0.93 -7.65 -14.03
CA PRO A 508 -2.31 -8.13 -14.25
C PRO A 508 -2.73 -7.86 -15.71
N PRO A 509 -3.61 -8.66 -16.29
CA PRO A 509 -4.15 -8.38 -17.61
C PRO A 509 -4.86 -7.02 -17.61
N TYR A 510 -4.88 -6.35 -18.78
CA TYR A 510 -5.63 -5.11 -18.93
C TYR A 510 -7.13 -5.39 -18.89
N HIS A 511 -7.81 -4.66 -18.04
CA HIS A 511 -9.27 -4.68 -17.97
C HIS A 511 -9.84 -3.29 -18.26
N LEU A 512 -10.98 -3.26 -18.95
CA LEU A 512 -11.73 -2.01 -19.03
C LEU A 512 -12.29 -1.70 -17.64
N PRO A 513 -12.01 -0.49 -17.10
CA PRO A 513 -12.48 -0.11 -15.78
C PRO A 513 -14.01 -0.20 -15.67
N SER A 514 -14.50 -0.85 -14.62
CA SER A 514 -15.93 -0.96 -14.40
C SER A 514 -16.45 0.26 -13.65
N GLY A 515 -17.18 1.16 -14.34
CA GLY A 515 -17.68 2.41 -13.75
C GLY A 515 -18.51 2.19 -12.48
N ARG A 516 -19.28 1.07 -12.40
CA ARG A 516 -20.06 0.73 -11.21
C ARG A 516 -19.19 0.36 -10.02
N ALA A 517 -18.15 -0.44 -10.22
CA ALA A 517 -17.23 -0.84 -9.15
C ALA A 517 -16.43 0.36 -8.64
N ILE A 518 -15.91 1.18 -9.55
CA ILE A 518 -15.17 2.41 -9.20
C ILE A 518 -16.05 3.35 -8.39
N MET A 519 -17.30 3.57 -8.81
CA MET A 519 -18.23 4.44 -8.09
C MET A 519 -18.54 3.90 -6.69
N GLN A 520 -18.75 2.59 -6.54
CA GLN A 520 -18.98 1.95 -5.25
C GLN A 520 -17.76 2.13 -4.33
N HIS A 521 -16.57 1.84 -4.79
CA HIS A 521 -15.34 2.02 -4.02
C HIS A 521 -15.07 3.48 -3.67
N MET A 522 -15.35 4.41 -4.59
CA MET A 522 -15.21 5.84 -4.37
C MET A 522 -16.13 6.32 -3.24
N VAL A 523 -17.41 5.96 -3.30
CA VAL A 523 -18.41 6.35 -2.29
C VAL A 523 -18.10 5.70 -0.93
N GLU A 524 -17.77 4.41 -0.91
CA GLU A 524 -17.44 3.69 0.32
C GLU A 524 -16.22 4.28 1.03
N ARG A 525 -15.11 4.51 0.29
CA ARG A 525 -13.88 5.10 0.86
C ARG A 525 -14.12 6.53 1.34
N SER A 526 -14.92 7.31 0.63
CA SER A 526 -15.27 8.69 1.00
C SER A 526 -16.19 8.73 2.22
N TRP A 527 -17.15 7.83 2.33
CA TRP A 527 -18.00 7.69 3.51
C TRP A 527 -17.19 7.30 4.75
N LEU A 528 -16.30 6.33 4.61
CA LEU A 528 -15.38 5.93 5.69
C LEU A 528 -14.46 7.07 6.12
N PHE A 529 -14.00 7.90 5.18
CA PHE A 529 -13.24 9.11 5.49
C PHE A 529 -14.08 10.10 6.29
N LEU A 530 -15.29 10.41 5.82
CA LEU A 530 -16.18 11.37 6.47
C LEU A 530 -16.57 10.90 7.88
N GLN A 531 -16.91 9.62 8.04
CA GLN A 531 -17.29 9.04 9.34
C GLN A 531 -16.12 9.05 10.33
N ARG A 532 -14.90 8.74 9.89
CA ARG A 532 -13.75 8.58 10.79
C ARG A 532 -12.99 9.89 10.99
N ALA A 533 -12.64 10.57 9.91
CA ALA A 533 -11.91 11.83 10.00
C ALA A 533 -12.83 12.98 10.43
N GLY A 534 -14.05 13.06 9.91
CA GLY A 534 -15.01 14.11 10.23
C GLY A 534 -15.39 14.15 11.72
N THR A 535 -15.59 12.98 12.36
CA THR A 535 -15.89 12.92 13.81
C THR A 535 -14.73 13.40 14.66
N ILE A 536 -13.50 13.00 14.31
CA ILE A 536 -12.29 13.46 15.03
C ILE A 536 -12.10 14.96 14.84
N ILE A 537 -12.23 15.45 13.61
CA ILE A 537 -12.07 16.88 13.30
C ILE A 537 -13.13 17.70 14.04
N LEU A 538 -14.39 17.26 14.04
CA LEU A 538 -15.46 17.92 14.80
C LEU A 538 -15.12 18.03 16.28
N MET A 539 -14.76 16.91 16.92
CA MET A 539 -14.41 16.87 18.34
C MET A 539 -13.27 17.85 18.64
N VAL A 540 -12.23 17.82 17.84
CA VAL A 540 -11.05 18.65 18.07
C VAL A 540 -11.33 20.11 17.74
N SER A 541 -12.13 20.42 16.72
CA SER A 541 -12.56 21.80 16.41
C SER A 541 -13.35 22.42 17.55
N VAL A 542 -14.22 21.65 18.20
CA VAL A 542 -14.94 22.09 19.41
C VAL A 542 -13.97 22.37 20.57
N VAL A 543 -13.01 21.47 20.81
CA VAL A 543 -11.99 21.66 21.86
C VAL A 543 -11.12 22.88 21.58
N LEU A 544 -10.64 23.03 20.34
CA LEU A 544 -9.85 24.20 19.94
C LEU A 544 -10.62 25.50 20.03
N TRP A 545 -11.89 25.49 19.60
CA TRP A 545 -12.74 26.66 19.77
C TRP A 545 -12.84 27.04 21.25
N TRP A 546 -13.06 26.07 22.15
CA TRP A 546 -13.11 26.34 23.58
C TRP A 546 -11.77 26.88 24.10
N LEU A 547 -10.65 26.27 23.77
CA LEU A 547 -9.32 26.72 24.19
C LEU A 547 -8.96 28.12 23.63
N SER A 548 -9.44 28.48 22.43
CA SER A 548 -9.18 29.79 21.82
C SER A 548 -10.13 30.87 22.29
N SER A 549 -11.34 30.48 22.74
CA SER A 549 -12.36 31.43 23.19
C SER A 549 -12.30 31.78 24.68
N TYR A 550 -11.63 30.95 25.50
CA TYR A 550 -11.59 31.15 26.95
C TYR A 550 -10.13 31.28 27.47
N PRO A 551 -9.94 32.08 28.58
CA PRO A 551 -10.91 32.91 29.28
C PRO A 551 -11.35 34.12 28.44
N LYS A 552 -12.66 34.50 28.55
CA LYS A 552 -13.18 35.68 27.85
C LYS A 552 -12.85 36.96 28.65
N HIS A 553 -12.20 37.92 28.00
CA HIS A 553 -11.99 39.27 28.53
C HIS A 553 -12.83 40.27 27.71
N PRO A 554 -14.01 40.68 28.20
CA PRO A 554 -14.95 41.45 27.41
C PRO A 554 -14.47 42.85 27.00
N THR A 555 -13.40 43.35 27.62
CA THR A 555 -12.80 44.68 27.38
C THR A 555 -11.71 44.68 26.31
N LEU A 556 -11.24 43.51 25.85
CA LEU A 556 -10.12 43.41 24.92
C LEU A 556 -10.62 43.20 23.47
N PRO A 557 -9.96 43.82 22.47
CA PRO A 557 -10.26 43.56 21.07
C PRO A 557 -9.98 42.09 20.70
N PRO A 558 -10.64 41.51 19.69
CA PRO A 558 -10.53 40.08 19.34
C PRO A 558 -9.13 39.57 19.13
N SER A 559 -8.23 40.41 18.58
CA SER A 559 -6.81 40.07 18.35
C SER A 559 -6.01 39.91 19.64
N GLN A 560 -6.32 40.69 20.68
CA GLN A 560 -5.69 40.59 21.99
C GLN A 560 -6.34 39.52 22.89
N GLN A 561 -7.60 39.20 22.65
CA GLN A 561 -8.30 38.15 23.37
C GLN A 561 -7.66 36.79 23.15
N LEU A 562 -7.22 36.51 21.92
CA LEU A 562 -6.52 35.23 21.58
C LEU A 562 -5.18 35.12 22.33
N THR A 563 -4.46 36.23 22.56
CA THR A 563 -3.18 36.22 23.30
C THR A 563 -3.32 35.85 24.78
N HIS A 564 -4.51 36.07 25.35
CA HIS A 564 -4.84 35.75 26.74
C HIS A 564 -5.66 34.46 26.88
N SER A 565 -6.03 33.82 25.76
CA SER A 565 -6.68 32.50 25.75
C SER A 565 -5.74 31.38 26.17
N TYR A 566 -6.29 30.20 26.51
CA TYR A 566 -5.50 29.02 26.81
C TYR A 566 -4.56 28.64 25.66
N VAL A 567 -5.00 28.79 24.39
CA VAL A 567 -4.12 28.56 23.22
C VAL A 567 -3.00 29.60 23.16
N GLY A 568 -3.28 30.88 23.53
CA GLY A 568 -2.28 31.94 23.61
C GLY A 568 -1.21 31.67 24.65
N VAL A 569 -1.60 31.21 25.84
CA VAL A 569 -0.68 30.77 26.89
C VAL A 569 0.19 29.61 26.42
N LEU A 570 -0.43 28.61 25.78
CA LEU A 570 0.29 27.46 25.22
C LEU A 570 1.30 27.90 24.16
N GLY A 571 0.92 28.82 23.25
CA GLY A 571 1.80 29.38 22.22
C GLY A 571 3.03 30.08 22.83
N LYS A 572 2.83 30.91 23.86
CA LYS A 572 3.91 31.57 24.60
C LYS A 572 4.82 30.58 25.35
N THR A 573 4.27 29.50 25.85
CA THR A 573 5.05 28.44 26.53
C THR A 573 5.94 27.68 25.52
N ILE A 574 5.48 27.53 24.27
CA ILE A 574 6.25 26.84 23.21
C ILE A 574 7.26 27.79 22.54
N GLU A 575 7.04 29.13 22.63
CA GLU A 575 7.88 30.13 21.99
C GLU A 575 9.39 29.94 22.20
N PRO A 576 9.90 29.65 23.43
CA PRO A 576 11.34 29.44 23.63
C PRO A 576 11.92 28.33 22.77
N VAL A 577 11.15 27.29 22.46
CA VAL A 577 11.57 26.13 21.66
C VAL A 577 11.60 26.48 20.15
N ILE A 578 10.70 27.35 19.69
CA ILE A 578 10.58 27.70 18.27
C ILE A 578 11.29 29.02 17.91
N LYS A 579 11.65 29.84 18.91
CA LYS A 579 12.40 31.09 18.72
C LYS A 579 13.74 30.91 17.95
N PRO A 580 14.52 29.83 18.14
CA PRO A 580 15.72 29.56 17.34
C PRO A 580 15.46 29.37 15.85
N LEU A 581 14.20 29.05 15.46
CA LEU A 581 13.73 28.94 14.08
C LEU A 581 13.31 30.29 13.48
N GLY A 582 13.39 31.38 14.25
CA GLY A 582 12.86 32.68 13.92
C GLY A 582 11.34 32.80 14.10
N PHE A 583 10.68 31.84 14.76
CA PHE A 583 9.24 31.83 14.95
C PHE A 583 8.85 32.53 16.25
N ASP A 584 7.73 33.22 16.21
CA ASP A 584 7.09 33.89 17.33
C ASP A 584 5.90 33.05 17.85
N TRP A 585 5.27 33.52 18.94
CA TRP A 585 4.11 32.88 19.53
C TRP A 585 2.92 32.81 18.55
N LYS A 586 2.77 33.74 17.59
CA LYS A 586 1.70 33.76 16.58
C LYS A 586 1.81 32.54 15.67
N ILE A 587 3.03 32.28 15.17
CA ILE A 587 3.34 31.09 14.38
C ILE A 587 3.20 29.85 15.25
N GLY A 588 3.64 29.87 16.51
CA GLY A 588 3.51 28.80 17.47
C GLY A 588 2.08 28.32 17.67
N ILE A 589 1.15 29.24 17.90
CA ILE A 589 -0.29 28.93 18.01
C ILE A 589 -0.78 28.29 16.72
N SER A 590 -0.45 28.91 15.57
CA SER A 590 -0.92 28.41 14.28
C SER A 590 -0.37 27.03 13.95
N LEU A 591 0.83 26.68 14.39
CA LEU A 591 1.40 25.34 14.28
C LEU A 591 0.71 24.31 15.17
N VAL A 592 0.36 24.70 16.41
CA VAL A 592 -0.38 23.83 17.36
C VAL A 592 -1.78 23.53 16.82
N THR A 593 -2.49 24.54 16.36
CA THR A 593 -3.84 24.37 15.78
C THR A 593 -3.79 23.54 14.50
N ALA A 594 -2.77 23.74 13.67
CA ALA A 594 -2.54 22.99 12.44
C ALA A 594 -2.21 21.50 12.67
N PHE A 595 -1.80 21.09 13.86
CA PHE A 595 -1.59 19.68 14.19
C PHE A 595 -2.87 18.85 14.07
N VAL A 596 -4.01 19.48 14.31
CA VAL A 596 -5.33 18.83 14.18
C VAL A 596 -5.70 18.64 12.73
N ALA A 597 -5.69 19.75 11.99
CA ALA A 597 -5.95 19.80 10.56
C ALA A 597 -5.08 20.89 9.94
N ARG A 598 -4.33 20.55 8.90
CA ARG A 598 -3.29 21.40 8.30
C ARG A 598 -3.81 22.74 7.78
N GLU A 599 -5.02 22.77 7.26
CA GLU A 599 -5.70 23.96 6.75
C GLU A 599 -6.02 25.01 7.83
N VAL A 600 -6.16 24.58 9.07
CA VAL A 600 -6.47 25.45 10.21
C VAL A 600 -5.36 26.48 10.47
N PHE A 601 -4.14 26.25 9.99
CA PHE A 601 -3.05 27.23 10.09
C PHE A 601 -3.44 28.60 9.52
N VAL A 602 -4.03 28.61 8.33
CA VAL A 602 -4.40 29.86 7.64
C VAL A 602 -5.53 30.58 8.37
N SER A 603 -6.56 29.84 8.81
CA SER A 603 -7.66 30.41 9.59
C SER A 603 -7.18 30.95 10.95
N SER A 604 -6.26 30.24 11.62
CA SER A 604 -5.65 30.73 12.87
C SER A 604 -4.86 32.02 12.66
N MET A 605 -4.06 32.09 11.60
CA MET A 605 -3.36 33.33 11.24
C MET A 605 -4.35 34.45 10.90
N GLY A 606 -5.42 34.16 10.16
CA GLY A 606 -6.47 35.13 9.85
C GLY A 606 -7.14 35.71 11.11
N THR A 607 -7.38 34.86 12.11
CA THR A 607 -7.93 35.27 13.40
C THR A 607 -6.94 36.13 14.18
N ILE A 608 -5.66 35.74 14.23
CA ILE A 608 -4.61 36.48 14.95
C ILE A 608 -4.43 37.91 14.37
N TYR A 609 -4.49 38.04 13.04
CA TYR A 609 -4.39 39.33 12.37
C TYR A 609 -5.71 40.08 12.23
N ALA A 610 -6.81 39.55 12.81
CA ALA A 610 -8.16 40.13 12.82
C ALA A 610 -8.73 40.40 11.40
N VAL A 611 -8.34 39.64 10.41
CA VAL A 611 -8.78 39.77 9.00
C VAL A 611 -9.73 38.65 8.57
N GLY A 612 -10.06 37.72 9.46
CA GLY A 612 -10.93 36.57 9.17
C GLY A 612 -10.35 35.67 8.05
N ASP A 613 -11.22 35.09 7.24
CA ASP A 613 -10.85 34.15 6.18
C ASP A 613 -10.45 34.84 4.85
N ASN A 614 -10.27 36.16 4.84
CA ASN A 614 -9.87 36.89 3.63
C ASN A 614 -8.35 36.78 3.39
N ASN A 615 -7.97 35.84 2.52
CA ASN A 615 -6.58 35.59 2.16
C ASN A 615 -5.85 36.78 1.54
N ALA A 616 -6.54 37.68 0.84
CA ALA A 616 -5.92 38.87 0.25
C ALA A 616 -5.56 39.88 1.35
N SER A 617 -6.46 40.11 2.28
CA SER A 617 -6.23 40.97 3.46
C SER A 617 -5.15 40.35 4.37
N LEU A 618 -5.14 39.05 4.56
CA LEU A 618 -4.11 38.36 5.37
C LEU A 618 -2.72 38.51 4.75
N ARG A 619 -2.58 38.38 3.42
CA ARG A 619 -1.31 38.60 2.72
C ARG A 619 -0.78 40.03 2.90
N SER A 620 -1.68 41.03 2.83
CA SER A 620 -1.32 42.43 3.04
C SER A 620 -0.90 42.68 4.49
N SER A 621 -1.61 42.12 5.46
CA SER A 621 -1.27 42.24 6.90
C SER A 621 0.07 41.58 7.24
N LEU A 622 0.34 40.38 6.70
CA LEU A 622 1.62 39.71 6.86
C LEU A 622 2.80 40.49 6.25
N ARG A 623 2.56 41.16 5.11
CA ARG A 623 3.56 42.05 4.52
C ARG A 623 3.77 43.32 5.34
N ALA A 624 2.75 43.83 6.00
CA ALA A 624 2.83 45.03 6.81
C ALA A 624 3.47 44.77 8.19
N ASP A 625 3.41 43.54 8.70
CA ASP A 625 4.00 43.17 9.97
C ASP A 625 5.54 43.25 9.96
N PRO A 626 6.16 44.15 10.77
CA PRO A 626 7.63 44.29 10.84
C PRO A 626 8.33 43.01 11.27
N ASP A 627 7.69 42.21 12.11
CA ASP A 627 8.23 40.97 12.66
C ASP A 627 8.20 39.79 11.68
N PHE A 628 7.46 39.90 10.56
CA PHE A 628 7.30 38.83 9.57
C PHE A 628 8.17 39.07 8.31
N SER A 629 9.31 38.43 8.23
CA SER A 629 10.24 38.53 7.09
C SER A 629 9.99 37.47 6.01
N PRO A 630 10.44 37.68 4.76
CA PRO A 630 10.40 36.67 3.70
C PRO A 630 11.07 35.38 4.10
N LEU A 631 12.20 35.44 4.84
CA LEU A 631 12.91 34.29 5.36
C LEU A 631 12.06 33.49 6.36
N LYS A 632 11.31 34.16 7.24
CA LYS A 632 10.33 33.50 8.13
C LYS A 632 9.26 32.75 7.33
N GLY A 633 8.76 33.34 6.25
CA GLY A 633 7.81 32.69 5.34
C GLY A 633 8.37 31.40 4.73
N ILE A 634 9.63 31.41 4.29
CA ILE A 634 10.32 30.20 3.79
C ILE A 634 10.49 29.17 4.90
N CYS A 635 10.91 29.58 6.11
CA CYS A 635 11.07 28.70 7.25
C CYS A 635 9.74 28.03 7.66
N VAL A 636 8.62 28.76 7.65
CA VAL A 636 7.29 28.20 7.88
C VAL A 636 6.96 27.13 6.85
N MET A 637 7.23 27.39 5.57
CA MET A 637 6.97 26.40 4.50
C MET A 637 7.84 25.16 4.67
N VAL A 638 9.15 25.30 4.95
CA VAL A 638 10.07 24.18 5.17
C VAL A 638 9.64 23.34 6.37
N TYR A 639 9.31 23.97 7.48
CA TYR A 639 8.79 23.28 8.66
C TYR A 639 7.51 22.50 8.31
N TYR A 640 6.62 23.13 7.55
CA TYR A 640 5.33 22.57 7.17
C TYR A 640 5.45 21.38 6.19
N VAL A 641 6.51 21.35 5.37
CA VAL A 641 6.83 20.18 4.52
C VAL A 641 7.23 18.97 5.34
N LEU A 642 8.03 19.16 6.39
CA LEU A 642 8.68 18.07 7.09
C LEU A 642 7.94 17.60 8.34
N ALA A 643 7.19 18.49 9.00
CA ALA A 643 6.47 18.18 10.23
C ALA A 643 5.24 17.28 9.98
N MET A 644 4.95 16.42 10.95
CA MET A 644 3.72 15.65 10.98
C MET A 644 2.58 16.52 11.55
N GLN A 645 1.72 17.02 10.68
CA GLN A 645 0.62 17.91 11.06
C GLN A 645 -0.74 17.33 10.65
N CYS A 646 -1.04 16.11 11.11
CA CYS A 646 -2.35 15.49 10.85
C CYS A 646 -2.61 14.39 11.89
N LEU A 647 -3.53 14.65 12.81
CA LEU A 647 -3.91 13.71 13.86
C LEU A 647 -4.54 12.44 13.28
N SER A 648 -5.32 12.57 12.21
CA SER A 648 -5.93 11.43 11.51
C SER A 648 -4.89 10.47 10.93
N THR A 649 -3.73 10.99 10.49
CA THR A 649 -2.61 10.14 10.04
C THR A 649 -2.06 9.31 11.19
N ALA A 650 -1.85 9.89 12.38
CA ALA A 650 -1.40 9.15 13.55
C ALA A 650 -2.37 8.03 13.95
N ALA A 651 -3.68 8.28 13.87
CA ALA A 651 -4.70 7.28 14.16
C ALA A 651 -4.65 6.10 13.17
N VAL A 652 -4.42 6.37 11.89
CA VAL A 652 -4.28 5.31 10.87
C VAL A 652 -2.99 4.53 11.06
N VAL A 653 -1.86 5.20 11.33
CA VAL A 653 -0.59 4.52 11.65
C VAL A 653 -0.74 3.61 12.87
N LYS A 654 -1.40 4.07 13.96
CA LYS A 654 -1.72 3.25 15.13
C LYS A 654 -2.43 1.96 14.74
N ARG A 655 -3.43 2.07 13.86
CA ARG A 655 -4.23 0.93 13.43
C ARG A 655 -3.42 -0.03 12.55
N GLU A 656 -2.62 0.47 11.60
CA GLU A 656 -1.83 -0.37 10.68
C GLU A 656 -0.61 -1.02 11.35
N THR A 657 -0.15 -0.46 12.48
CA THR A 657 0.98 -0.99 13.26
C THR A 657 0.57 -1.66 14.56
N ASN A 658 -0.74 -1.74 14.86
CA ASN A 658 -1.32 -2.31 16.08
C ASN A 658 -0.72 -1.79 17.40
N GLY A 659 -0.32 -0.48 17.44
CA GLY A 659 0.26 0.09 18.65
C GLY A 659 0.59 1.57 18.56
N TRP A 660 0.87 2.20 19.71
CA TRP A 660 1.25 3.61 19.80
C TRP A 660 2.74 3.87 19.55
N LYS A 661 3.59 2.85 19.61
CA LYS A 661 5.05 2.98 19.47
C LYS A 661 5.44 3.71 18.18
N TRP A 662 4.90 3.27 17.05
CA TRP A 662 5.26 3.81 15.75
C TRP A 662 4.65 5.18 15.42
N PRO A 663 3.38 5.48 15.77
CA PRO A 663 2.84 6.84 15.66
C PRO A 663 3.63 7.86 16.47
N ILE A 664 3.99 7.53 17.71
CA ILE A 664 4.78 8.42 18.57
C ILE A 664 6.19 8.61 17.99
N PHE A 665 6.85 7.53 17.57
CA PHE A 665 8.15 7.61 16.90
C PHE A 665 8.07 8.49 15.65
N GLN A 666 7.03 8.31 14.83
CA GLN A 666 6.82 9.10 13.62
C GLN A 666 6.64 10.59 13.94
N LEU A 667 5.83 10.92 14.92
CA LEU A 667 5.64 12.30 15.37
C LEU A 667 6.97 12.92 15.83
N LEU A 668 7.73 12.21 16.64
CA LEU A 668 8.99 12.71 17.19
C LEU A 668 10.04 12.93 16.12
N TYR A 669 10.29 11.94 15.23
CA TYR A 669 11.33 12.09 14.22
C TYR A 669 10.98 13.15 13.17
N MET A 670 9.69 13.22 12.74
CA MET A 670 9.28 14.25 11.78
C MET A 670 9.34 15.66 12.36
N THR A 671 8.97 15.82 13.63
CA THR A 671 9.11 17.12 14.34
C THR A 671 10.58 17.49 14.51
N ALA A 672 11.44 16.56 14.90
CA ALA A 672 12.88 16.78 15.02
C ALA A 672 13.51 17.13 13.66
N LEU A 673 13.16 16.40 12.60
CA LEU A 673 13.62 16.67 11.24
C LEU A 673 13.20 18.09 10.79
N ALA A 674 11.92 18.42 10.98
CA ALA A 674 11.40 19.74 10.66
C ALA A 674 12.11 20.85 11.43
N TRP A 675 12.35 20.64 12.73
CA TRP A 675 13.06 21.59 13.57
C TRP A 675 14.50 21.79 13.10
N ILE A 676 15.26 20.70 12.91
CA ILE A 676 16.68 20.75 12.50
C ILE A 676 16.83 21.43 11.14
N VAL A 677 16.06 21.01 10.14
CA VAL A 677 16.18 21.59 8.78
C VAL A 677 15.76 23.05 8.76
N THR A 678 14.69 23.40 9.47
CA THR A 678 14.25 24.81 9.57
C THR A 678 15.27 25.66 10.32
N PHE A 679 15.88 25.15 11.38
CA PHE A 679 16.97 25.81 12.10
C PHE A 679 18.15 26.11 11.17
N ILE A 680 18.58 25.12 10.38
CA ILE A 680 19.67 25.30 9.41
C ILE A 680 19.29 26.40 8.40
N VAL A 681 18.08 26.33 7.84
CA VAL A 681 17.59 27.32 6.85
C VAL A 681 17.53 28.72 7.48
N TRP A 682 17.06 28.85 8.72
CA TRP A 682 17.01 30.11 9.41
C TRP A 682 18.41 30.68 9.68
N GLN A 683 19.32 29.89 10.23
CA GLN A 683 20.69 30.32 10.54
C GLN A 683 21.47 30.68 9.28
N CYS A 684 21.42 29.85 8.24
CA CYS A 684 22.07 30.15 6.97
C CYS A 684 21.47 31.39 6.30
N GLY A 685 20.13 31.51 6.30
CA GLY A 685 19.44 32.64 5.70
C GLY A 685 19.70 33.96 6.44
N SER A 686 19.77 33.92 7.78
CA SER A 686 20.10 35.10 8.60
C SER A 686 21.57 35.51 8.44
N ALA A 687 22.49 34.56 8.35
CA ALA A 687 23.92 34.84 8.11
C ALA A 687 24.16 35.43 6.70
N LEU A 688 23.37 35.03 5.70
CA LEU A 688 23.40 35.58 4.34
C LEU A 688 22.56 36.86 4.19
N HIS A 689 22.02 37.43 5.27
CA HIS A 689 21.17 38.62 5.28
C HIS A 689 19.94 38.56 4.33
N LEU A 690 19.48 37.35 3.99
CA LEU A 690 18.32 37.13 3.13
C LEU A 690 16.98 37.57 3.76
N GLY A 691 16.98 37.94 5.04
CA GLY A 691 15.80 38.39 5.77
C GLY A 691 15.65 39.93 5.84
N GLN A 692 16.65 40.71 5.43
CA GLN A 692 16.51 42.16 5.47
C GLN A 692 15.52 42.61 4.37
N ARG A 693 14.49 43.36 4.78
CA ARG A 693 13.64 44.06 3.80
C ARG A 693 14.54 45.01 2.99
N VAL A 694 14.70 44.73 1.72
CA VAL A 694 15.14 45.77 0.80
C VAL A 694 14.06 46.85 0.88
N ALA A 695 14.36 47.95 1.55
CA ALA A 695 13.60 49.16 1.45
C ALA A 695 13.40 49.43 -0.04
N ALA A 696 12.17 49.70 -0.44
CA ALA A 696 11.78 49.82 -1.85
C ALA A 696 12.72 50.75 -2.64
N VAL A 697 13.75 50.16 -3.20
CA VAL A 697 14.54 50.77 -4.24
C VAL A 697 14.06 50.16 -5.55
N HIS A 698 13.36 50.97 -6.33
CA HIS A 698 13.07 50.70 -7.72
C HIS A 698 14.36 50.71 -8.52
N SER A 699 15.16 49.66 -8.43
CA SER A 699 16.23 49.38 -9.40
C SER A 699 16.43 47.87 -9.53
N PRO A 700 16.46 47.32 -10.75
CA PRO A 700 16.72 45.92 -10.97
C PRO A 700 18.15 45.58 -10.56
N ILE A 701 18.36 44.71 -9.61
CA ILE A 701 19.68 44.17 -9.28
C ILE A 701 20.17 43.40 -10.50
N PRO A 702 21.32 43.77 -11.09
CA PRO A 702 21.84 43.05 -12.23
C PRO A 702 22.24 41.63 -11.85
N ILE A 703 21.75 40.67 -12.63
CA ILE A 703 21.94 39.20 -12.46
C ILE A 703 23.44 38.83 -12.36
N THR A 704 24.34 39.66 -12.83
CA THR A 704 25.80 39.52 -12.77
C THR A 704 26.35 39.40 -11.33
N HIS A 705 25.71 40.00 -10.32
CA HIS A 705 26.19 39.93 -8.93
C HIS A 705 25.82 38.62 -8.21
N VAL A 706 24.75 37.96 -8.62
CA VAL A 706 24.34 36.68 -8.03
C VAL A 706 25.13 35.52 -8.63
N LEU A 707 25.49 35.59 -9.89
CA LEU A 707 26.28 34.58 -10.58
C LEU A 707 27.77 34.62 -10.19
N SER A 708 28.30 35.77 -9.80
CA SER A 708 29.70 35.88 -9.32
C SER A 708 29.86 35.24 -7.90
N MET A 709 28.81 35.18 -7.07
CA MET A 709 28.85 34.55 -5.76
C MET A 709 28.71 33.02 -5.82
N VAL A 710 28.23 32.45 -6.93
CA VAL A 710 28.07 30.99 -7.11
C VAL A 710 29.24 30.39 -7.93
N GLY A 711 30.24 31.20 -8.32
CA GLY A 711 31.44 30.72 -8.99
C GLY A 711 31.23 30.24 -10.43
N VAL A 712 30.11 30.57 -11.07
CA VAL A 712 29.87 30.26 -12.47
C VAL A 712 30.26 31.48 -13.30
N ARG A 713 31.47 31.46 -13.92
CA ARG A 713 31.86 32.36 -15.01
C ARG A 713 31.19 31.86 -16.29
N LEU A 714 30.39 32.70 -16.92
CA LEU A 714 30.03 32.54 -18.32
C LEU A 714 31.17 33.02 -19.20
#